data_4c775cd89dfe4a4d2500cfc1cbbc01ce
#
_entry.id   4c775cd89dfe4a4d2500cfc1cbbc01ce
#
_cell.length_a   1.000
_cell.length_b   1.000
_cell.length_c   1.000
_cell.angle_alpha   90.00
_cell.angle_beta   90.00
_cell.angle_gamma   90.00
#
_symmetry.space_group_name_H-M   'P 1'
#
loop_
_entity.id
_entity.type
_entity.pdbx_description
1 polymer ?
#
loop_
_entity_poly.entity_id
_entity_poly.type
_entity_poly.pdbx_seq_one_letter_code
_entity_poly.pdbx_strand_id
1 'polypeptide(L)'
;MLTFDDEKLINKCLDKFLKENKSIDVANLKLKMWEFAKLMANNAEITEDIVNKILDDLSVIENAVPTVHEWALNRDIVQTDICAKCATCSVVCPNDLVKFNERPFILEQCLRKGNGMCAEVCPRKTTGSYDVRNRLDSFEEYYYAKSNVEGQSGGVVTKFLQDLLDDGEIDGAVVIGANNWKPVSVIVTSSEGLYNFNKNVDTSKSKYAISSLQAIRDAGEMGLEKIAVVGLPCQVAGLRNIQYHPYISKHGAERGRNGKPAKIPKIEYIFGLFCTEKFEYSELVKKVDSLDISMDDVVKCDVKGKNFIISTESEDYPISLADIKASSGCLMCRDFDAELADISFGDKGSPDGFSTIVVRTEKGKIIEKYFDLNTDVNTDEIDFMRNFKLKRFNKEVERRAENGEANSYYYIWRHPGVGSARNNQVYLRFRTTIGGYYNPDVLMRICEVADKYNAKIKLTSREEIEIQEIDLCDVEDIVGEFEDDEVLINGTEGPLFRSIMACPGSEHCNLGLVDTNELAEEIEKNYAEKPANYKFKMGITGCPNRCLAVTTTDFGINGVKTPETKENCNGCGRCQDVCKVDAIEVRGDTSIINYGICVGCGKCIGACPNDAKGVKFEGYSLYIGGKGGRETIIGHQVYAKTKSEIYDTLEAVFEVYNDLSIKPQKERLAHTIKRVGDLDFFNKVEEYKRNNL
;
A
#
# COMPACT_ATOMS: atom_id res chain seq x y z
N MET A 1 30.03 23.95 1.92
CA MET A 1 29.51 22.87 2.83
C MET A 1 29.48 23.44 4.22
N LEU A 2 28.42 23.20 4.98
CA LEU A 2 28.37 23.57 6.38
C LEU A 2 29.47 22.85 7.16
N THR A 3 30.19 23.58 7.96
CA THR A 3 31.19 23.02 8.89
C THR A 3 30.50 22.55 10.20
N PHE A 4 31.20 21.79 11.01
CA PHE A 4 30.70 21.38 12.32
C PHE A 4 30.42 22.57 13.24
N ASP A 5 31.23 23.63 13.14
CA ASP A 5 31.06 24.87 13.92
C ASP A 5 29.84 25.66 13.45
N ASP A 6 29.53 25.69 12.14
CA ASP A 6 28.32 26.27 11.60
C ASP A 6 27.08 25.54 12.15
N GLU A 7 27.09 24.22 12.16
CA GLU A 7 26.02 23.40 12.71
C GLU A 7 25.78 23.68 14.19
N LYS A 8 26.83 23.80 14.96
CA LYS A 8 26.76 24.12 16.40
C LYS A 8 26.21 25.51 16.65
N LEU A 9 26.59 26.49 15.83
CA LEU A 9 26.11 27.85 15.90
C LEU A 9 24.62 27.93 15.57
N ILE A 10 24.20 27.27 14.47
CA ILE A 10 22.80 27.22 14.06
C ILE A 10 21.92 26.60 15.16
N ASN A 11 22.34 25.49 15.73
CA ASN A 11 21.59 24.82 16.80
C ASN A 11 21.52 25.69 18.06
N LYS A 12 22.59 26.39 18.42
CA LYS A 12 22.60 27.31 19.57
C LYS A 12 21.59 28.46 19.41
N CYS A 13 21.58 29.11 18.24
CA CYS A 13 20.65 30.19 17.91
C CYS A 13 19.21 29.72 17.91
N LEU A 14 18.98 28.54 17.30
CA LEU A 14 17.69 27.91 17.20
C LEU A 14 17.12 27.55 18.58
N ASP A 15 17.89 26.97 19.47
CA ASP A 15 17.50 26.63 20.85
C ASP A 15 17.16 27.86 21.69
N LYS A 16 17.89 28.97 21.47
CA LYS A 16 17.60 30.26 22.10
C LYS A 16 16.27 30.83 21.59
N PHE A 17 16.08 30.85 20.27
CA PHE A 17 14.87 31.36 19.62
C PHE A 17 13.62 30.59 20.04
N LEU A 18 13.70 29.26 20.12
CA LEU A 18 12.58 28.39 20.52
C LEU A 18 12.20 28.52 22.00
N LYS A 19 13.12 28.92 22.87
CA LYS A 19 12.81 29.22 24.26
C LYS A 19 11.98 30.49 24.39
N GLU A 20 12.19 31.45 23.49
CA GLU A 20 11.50 32.76 23.48
C GLU A 20 10.16 32.68 22.72
N ASN A 21 10.00 31.76 21.77
CA ASN A 21 8.84 31.63 20.88
C ASN A 21 8.17 30.24 20.99
N LYS A 22 7.43 30.02 22.06
CA LYS A 22 6.82 28.72 22.44
C LYS A 22 5.69 28.21 21.49
N SER A 23 5.19 29.03 20.59
CA SER A 23 4.04 28.72 19.72
C SER A 23 4.40 28.30 18.31
N ILE A 24 5.69 28.21 17.98
CA ILE A 24 6.17 27.92 16.62
C ILE A 24 6.41 26.41 16.46
N ASP A 25 6.05 25.86 15.30
CA ASP A 25 6.38 24.47 14.92
C ASP A 25 7.91 24.29 14.81
N VAL A 26 8.46 23.72 15.88
CA VAL A 26 9.89 23.50 16.08
C VAL A 26 10.52 22.67 14.97
N ALA A 27 9.80 21.67 14.44
CA ALA A 27 10.33 20.76 13.45
C ALA A 27 10.47 21.45 12.08
N ASN A 28 9.48 22.24 11.70
CA ASN A 28 9.45 22.98 10.45
C ASN A 28 10.47 24.12 10.43
N LEU A 29 10.59 24.86 11.56
CA LEU A 29 11.56 25.93 11.68
C LEU A 29 13.01 25.42 11.63
N LYS A 30 13.32 24.35 12.36
CA LYS A 30 14.64 23.68 12.31
C LYS A 30 15.03 23.30 10.89
N LEU A 31 14.07 22.81 10.15
CA LEU A 31 14.23 22.32 8.78
C LEU A 31 14.57 23.47 7.81
N LYS A 32 13.77 24.52 7.81
CA LYS A 32 13.97 25.69 6.98
C LYS A 32 15.31 26.38 7.28
N MET A 33 15.68 26.44 8.55
CA MET A 33 16.97 26.97 8.96
C MET A 33 18.16 26.20 8.36
N TRP A 34 18.09 24.88 8.36
CA TRP A 34 19.14 24.03 7.78
C TRP A 34 19.30 24.23 6.27
N GLU A 35 18.19 24.37 5.56
CA GLU A 35 18.21 24.61 4.11
C GLU A 35 18.76 26.02 3.77
N PHE A 36 18.33 27.04 4.50
CA PHE A 36 18.87 28.38 4.35
C PHE A 36 20.38 28.45 4.67
N ALA A 37 20.80 27.80 5.75
CA ALA A 37 22.19 27.72 6.12
C ALA A 37 23.06 27.02 5.06
N LYS A 38 22.56 25.96 4.43
CA LYS A 38 23.26 25.31 3.30
C LYS A 38 23.37 26.18 2.07
N LEU A 39 22.33 26.94 1.74
CA LEU A 39 22.35 27.92 0.65
C LEU A 39 23.34 29.04 0.90
N MET A 40 23.40 29.53 2.14
CA MET A 40 24.31 30.61 2.55
C MET A 40 25.78 30.15 2.64
N ALA A 41 26.04 28.92 3.13
CA ALA A 41 27.40 28.36 3.24
C ALA A 41 28.16 28.23 1.91
N ASN A 42 27.45 28.30 0.80
CA ASN A 42 28.07 28.33 -0.51
C ASN A 42 28.55 29.74 -0.94
N ASN A 43 28.11 30.81 -0.24
CA ASN A 43 28.33 32.19 -0.66
C ASN A 43 28.80 33.16 0.44
N ALA A 44 28.74 32.79 1.72
CA ALA A 44 29.13 33.66 2.82
C ALA A 44 29.47 32.87 4.10
N GLU A 45 30.24 33.49 5.00
CA GLU A 45 30.50 32.97 6.34
C GLU A 45 29.21 33.04 7.20
N ILE A 46 28.88 31.95 7.90
CA ILE A 46 27.69 31.86 8.75
C ILE A 46 27.98 32.50 10.08
N THR A 47 27.33 33.63 10.37
CA THR A 47 27.47 34.36 11.65
C THR A 47 26.17 34.27 12.47
N GLU A 48 26.28 34.50 13.81
CA GLU A 48 25.14 34.48 14.72
C GLU A 48 24.05 35.51 14.31
N ASP A 49 24.45 36.67 13.79
CA ASP A 49 23.53 37.73 13.32
C ASP A 49 22.75 37.27 12.07
N ILE A 50 23.40 36.57 11.14
CA ILE A 50 22.75 36.01 9.94
C ILE A 50 21.74 34.95 10.34
N VAL A 51 22.11 34.05 11.25
CA VAL A 51 21.23 32.98 11.74
C VAL A 51 19.99 33.56 12.45
N ASN A 52 20.18 34.52 13.34
CA ASN A 52 19.07 35.15 14.04
C ASN A 52 18.15 35.91 13.08
N LYS A 53 18.70 36.65 12.12
CA LYS A 53 17.90 37.36 11.12
C LYS A 53 17.03 36.38 10.26
N ILE A 54 17.61 35.24 9.89
CA ILE A 54 16.85 34.19 9.16
C ILE A 54 15.73 33.63 10.05
N LEU A 55 16.01 33.40 11.34
CA LEU A 55 15.00 32.93 12.29
C LEU A 55 13.85 33.93 12.45
N ASP A 56 14.15 35.22 12.56
CA ASP A 56 13.16 36.28 12.63
C ASP A 56 12.33 36.36 11.35
N ASP A 57 12.96 36.34 10.17
CA ASP A 57 12.27 36.35 8.88
C ASP A 57 11.37 35.13 8.67
N LEU A 58 11.83 33.94 9.07
CA LEU A 58 11.05 32.71 9.00
C LEU A 58 9.86 32.74 10.01
N SER A 59 10.03 33.32 11.17
CA SER A 59 8.97 33.47 12.18
C SER A 59 7.84 34.39 11.68
N VAL A 60 8.18 35.45 10.96
CA VAL A 60 7.22 36.37 10.33
C VAL A 60 6.45 35.68 9.23
N ILE A 61 7.13 34.85 8.41
CA ILE A 61 6.51 34.07 7.35
C ILE A 61 5.55 33.01 7.92
N GLU A 62 5.92 32.35 9.01
CA GLU A 62 5.06 31.35 9.67
C GLU A 62 3.83 31.96 10.34
N ASN A 63 3.97 33.16 10.91
CA ASN A 63 2.85 33.88 11.51
C ASN A 63 1.92 34.55 10.45
N ALA A 64 2.43 34.82 9.25
CA ALA A 64 1.67 35.47 8.18
C ALA A 64 0.94 34.47 7.25
N VAL A 65 1.31 33.20 7.26
CA VAL A 65 0.66 32.15 6.46
C VAL A 65 -0.30 31.38 7.37
N PRO A 66 -1.63 31.43 7.14
CA PRO A 66 -2.54 30.54 7.84
C PRO A 66 -2.03 29.12 7.61
N THR A 67 -1.99 28.30 8.65
CA THR A 67 -1.62 26.87 8.69
C THR A 67 -2.09 26.11 7.43
N VAL A 68 -1.34 26.25 6.36
CA VAL A 68 -1.72 25.71 5.06
C VAL A 68 -0.84 24.50 4.79
N HIS A 69 -1.46 23.37 4.97
CA HIS A 69 -1.04 22.08 4.47
C HIS A 69 0.21 21.50 5.11
N GLU A 70 0.04 21.15 6.35
CA GLU A 70 0.87 20.16 7.03
C GLU A 70 1.19 19.01 6.06
N TRP A 71 2.46 18.79 5.82
CA TRP A 71 2.91 17.62 5.11
C TRP A 71 2.45 16.38 5.89
N ALA A 72 1.44 15.66 5.37
CA ALA A 72 0.75 14.59 6.09
C ALA A 72 1.71 13.51 6.61
N LEU A 73 2.78 13.19 5.86
CA LEU A 73 3.80 12.23 6.29
C LEU A 73 4.59 12.75 7.51
N ASN A 74 4.83 14.06 7.61
CA ASN A 74 5.50 14.65 8.77
C ASN A 74 4.65 14.51 10.01
N ARG A 75 3.39 14.95 9.94
CA ARG A 75 2.43 14.88 11.05
C ARG A 75 2.18 13.45 11.52
N ASP A 76 1.90 12.55 10.57
CA ASP A 76 1.40 11.22 10.89
C ASP A 76 2.52 10.22 11.22
N ILE A 77 3.74 10.45 10.70
CA ILE A 77 4.82 9.46 10.75
C ILE A 77 6.12 10.02 11.37
N VAL A 78 6.56 11.21 10.93
CA VAL A 78 7.88 11.71 11.36
C VAL A 78 7.81 12.31 12.76
N GLN A 79 6.81 13.16 13.02
CA GLN A 79 6.60 13.79 14.34
C GLN A 79 6.14 12.81 15.41
N THR A 80 5.49 11.72 15.01
CA THR A 80 5.05 10.66 15.92
C THR A 80 6.16 9.66 16.27
N ASP A 81 7.35 9.85 15.72
CA ASP A 81 8.54 9.05 15.97
C ASP A 81 8.42 7.55 15.58
N ILE A 82 7.47 7.23 14.67
CA ILE A 82 7.30 5.88 14.11
C ILE A 82 8.02 5.71 12.77
N CYS A 83 8.67 6.77 12.28
CA CYS A 83 9.39 6.77 11.00
C CYS A 83 10.44 5.67 10.97
N ALA A 84 10.34 4.76 9.99
CA ALA A 84 11.35 3.71 9.78
C ALA A 84 12.68 4.25 9.25
N LYS A 85 12.75 5.53 8.87
CA LYS A 85 13.93 6.18 8.30
C LYS A 85 14.49 5.41 7.08
N CYS A 86 13.62 4.86 6.25
CA CYS A 86 13.95 4.06 5.06
C CYS A 86 14.29 4.90 3.82
N ALA A 87 13.99 6.19 3.82
CA ALA A 87 14.20 7.15 2.74
C ALA A 87 13.36 6.95 1.46
N THR A 88 12.47 5.96 1.38
CA THR A 88 11.65 5.71 0.17
C THR A 88 10.76 6.88 -0.23
N CYS A 89 10.30 7.67 0.74
CA CYS A 89 9.53 8.89 0.49
C CYS A 89 10.32 9.96 -0.30
N SER A 90 11.64 10.05 -0.12
CA SER A 90 12.50 10.96 -0.87
C SER A 90 12.76 10.46 -2.30
N VAL A 91 12.82 9.14 -2.48
CA VAL A 91 13.04 8.51 -3.81
C VAL A 91 11.90 8.86 -4.77
N VAL A 92 10.65 8.84 -4.29
CA VAL A 92 9.46 8.98 -5.15
C VAL A 92 8.94 10.40 -5.31
N CYS A 93 9.53 11.38 -4.63
CA CYS A 93 9.03 12.75 -4.74
C CYS A 93 9.28 13.32 -6.13
N PRO A 94 8.27 13.54 -6.99
CA PRO A 94 8.49 13.96 -8.38
C PRO A 94 9.05 15.37 -8.49
N ASN A 95 8.85 16.19 -7.46
CA ASN A 95 9.35 17.57 -7.41
C ASN A 95 10.65 17.69 -6.62
N ASP A 96 11.22 16.56 -6.18
CA ASP A 96 12.43 16.49 -5.35
C ASP A 96 12.38 17.35 -4.08
N LEU A 97 11.18 17.54 -3.52
CA LEU A 97 10.93 18.34 -2.32
C LEU A 97 11.24 17.60 -1.03
N VAL A 98 11.13 16.27 -1.05
CA VAL A 98 11.42 15.43 0.12
C VAL A 98 12.89 15.04 0.09
N LYS A 99 13.65 15.55 1.02
CA LYS A 99 15.07 15.22 1.24
C LYS A 99 15.21 14.30 2.44
N PHE A 100 16.40 13.73 2.58
CA PHE A 100 16.69 12.79 3.64
C PHE A 100 18.06 13.08 4.26
N ASN A 101 18.08 13.28 5.58
CA ASN A 101 19.28 13.32 6.40
C ASN A 101 18.97 12.65 7.74
N GLU A 102 19.24 11.35 7.85
CA GLU A 102 18.81 10.45 8.93
C GLU A 102 17.29 10.37 9.15
N ARG A 103 16.52 11.35 8.70
CA ARG A 103 15.07 11.37 8.60
C ARG A 103 14.61 12.23 7.43
N PRO A 104 13.40 11.99 6.90
CA PRO A 104 12.89 12.79 5.80
C PRO A 104 12.47 14.18 6.26
N PHE A 105 12.64 15.14 5.38
CA PHE A 105 12.19 16.51 5.54
C PHE A 105 11.77 17.12 4.19
N ILE A 106 11.04 18.22 4.22
CA ILE A 106 10.53 18.89 3.02
C ILE A 106 11.17 20.27 2.85
N LEU A 107 11.61 20.57 1.61
CA LEU A 107 12.29 21.83 1.29
C LEU A 107 11.34 22.99 1.09
N GLU A 108 10.17 22.74 0.48
CA GLU A 108 9.18 23.74 0.13
C GLU A 108 7.79 23.23 0.44
N GLN A 109 6.82 24.14 0.48
CA GLN A 109 5.43 23.78 0.67
C GLN A 109 4.92 22.87 -0.46
N CYS A 110 4.59 21.64 -0.12
CA CYS A 110 4.01 20.70 -1.06
C CYS A 110 2.57 21.14 -1.40
N LEU A 111 2.29 21.42 -2.67
CA LEU A 111 0.96 21.86 -3.12
C LEU A 111 -0.10 20.75 -3.11
N ARG A 112 0.27 19.50 -2.86
CA ARG A 112 -0.69 18.41 -2.78
C ARG A 112 -1.29 18.33 -1.39
N LYS A 113 -2.57 18.67 -1.31
CA LYS A 113 -3.40 18.40 -0.12
C LYS A 113 -3.60 16.90 0.02
N GLY A 114 -3.15 16.31 1.11
CA GLY A 114 -3.40 14.91 1.45
C GLY A 114 -2.31 13.94 1.02
N ASN A 115 -2.67 12.68 0.78
CA ASN A 115 -1.76 11.61 0.49
C ASN A 115 -1.03 11.82 -0.86
N GLY A 116 0.22 12.32 -0.79
CA GLY A 116 1.12 12.30 -1.93
C GLY A 116 1.82 10.95 -2.07
N MET A 117 2.55 10.72 -3.18
CA MET A 117 3.29 9.48 -3.39
C MET A 117 4.21 9.12 -2.23
N CYS A 118 4.84 10.12 -1.57
CA CYS A 118 5.68 9.92 -0.40
C CYS A 118 4.95 9.22 0.77
N ALA A 119 3.66 9.52 0.95
CA ALA A 119 2.84 8.87 1.96
C ALA A 119 2.33 7.49 1.47
N GLU A 120 2.07 7.34 0.17
CA GLU A 120 1.57 6.09 -0.41
C GLU A 120 2.63 4.98 -0.44
N VAL A 121 3.91 5.34 -0.59
CA VAL A 121 5.02 4.36 -0.53
C VAL A 121 5.58 4.15 0.87
N CYS A 122 5.13 4.94 1.86
CA CYS A 122 5.66 4.83 3.22
C CYS A 122 5.26 3.49 3.85
N PRO A 123 6.23 2.66 4.30
CA PRO A 123 5.92 1.37 4.91
C PRO A 123 5.24 1.48 6.29
N ARG A 124 5.17 2.70 6.84
CA ARG A 124 4.47 2.99 8.09
C ARG A 124 3.08 3.59 7.87
N LYS A 125 2.71 3.89 6.62
CA LYS A 125 1.40 4.38 6.25
C LYS A 125 0.70 3.36 5.35
N THR A 126 -0.49 2.96 5.72
CA THR A 126 -1.19 1.75 5.29
C THR A 126 -1.85 1.76 3.92
N THR A 127 -1.90 2.89 3.24
CA THR A 127 -2.65 3.03 2.00
C THR A 127 -1.95 2.44 0.78
N GLY A 128 -1.61 1.18 0.78
CA GLY A 128 -1.01 0.52 -0.38
C GLY A 128 -0.28 -0.78 -0.07
N SER A 129 0.16 -0.96 1.17
CA SER A 129 1.00 -2.09 1.57
C SER A 129 0.25 -3.44 1.54
N TYR A 130 -1.04 -3.43 1.80
CA TYR A 130 -1.91 -4.60 1.72
C TYR A 130 -1.90 -5.26 0.33
N ASP A 131 -1.95 -4.43 -0.70
CA ASP A 131 -1.94 -4.85 -2.09
C ASP A 131 -0.62 -5.53 -2.51
N VAL A 132 0.48 -5.19 -1.86
CA VAL A 132 1.82 -5.68 -2.18
C VAL A 132 1.97 -7.15 -1.82
N ARG A 133 1.54 -7.57 -0.64
CA ARG A 133 1.73 -8.94 -0.15
C ARG A 133 0.93 -9.96 -0.96
N ASN A 134 -0.32 -9.64 -1.25
CA ASN A 134 -1.19 -10.50 -2.05
C ASN A 134 -0.76 -10.64 -3.53
N ARG A 135 0.13 -9.75 -4.00
CA ARG A 135 0.66 -9.79 -5.38
C ARG A 135 2.02 -10.45 -5.49
N LEU A 136 2.64 -10.75 -4.36
CA LEU A 136 4.01 -11.27 -4.39
C LEU A 136 4.05 -12.76 -4.71
N ASP A 137 2.93 -13.50 -4.51
CA ASP A 137 2.92 -14.97 -4.56
C ASP A 137 4.13 -15.57 -3.84
N SER A 138 4.38 -15.06 -2.61
CA SER A 138 5.59 -15.39 -1.88
C SER A 138 5.51 -16.77 -1.22
N PHE A 139 6.61 -17.48 -1.25
CA PHE A 139 6.87 -18.73 -0.54
C PHE A 139 8.15 -18.59 0.28
N GLU A 140 8.58 -19.61 1.01
CA GLU A 140 9.83 -19.61 1.74
C GLU A 140 10.59 -20.92 1.47
N GLU A 141 11.75 -20.81 0.84
CA GLU A 141 12.71 -21.89 0.69
C GLU A 141 14.02 -21.47 1.34
N TYR A 142 14.55 -22.31 2.23
CA TYR A 142 15.66 -22.00 3.09
C TYR A 142 16.93 -22.72 2.64
N TYR A 143 18.00 -21.95 2.51
CA TYR A 143 19.30 -22.44 2.11
C TYR A 143 20.41 -21.72 2.89
N TYR A 144 21.63 -22.30 2.85
CA TYR A 144 22.81 -21.56 3.19
C TYR A 144 23.90 -21.82 2.16
N ALA A 145 24.79 -20.84 1.98
CA ALA A 145 25.93 -20.92 1.08
C ALA A 145 27.09 -20.06 1.57
N LYS A 146 28.25 -20.25 0.95
CA LYS A 146 29.43 -19.43 1.14
C LYS A 146 30.05 -19.15 -0.22
N SER A 147 30.56 -17.94 -0.40
CA SER A 147 31.31 -17.54 -1.58
C SER A 147 32.82 -17.51 -1.29
N ASN A 148 33.62 -17.32 -2.34
CA ASN A 148 35.04 -17.05 -2.25
C ASN A 148 35.40 -15.57 -2.05
N VAL A 149 34.34 -14.74 -1.82
CA VAL A 149 34.45 -13.30 -1.68
C VAL A 149 34.34 -12.94 -0.20
N GLU A 150 35.22 -12.04 0.27
CA GLU A 150 35.16 -11.54 1.64
C GLU A 150 33.89 -10.72 1.88
N GLY A 151 33.22 -10.95 3.01
CA GLY A 151 31.98 -10.26 3.41
C GLY A 151 31.74 -10.38 4.92
N GLN A 152 30.64 -9.79 5.40
CA GLN A 152 30.28 -9.83 6.83
C GLN A 152 30.07 -11.26 7.34
N SER A 153 29.47 -12.12 6.51
CA SER A 153 29.24 -13.54 6.76
C SER A 153 29.86 -14.36 5.60
N GLY A 154 29.09 -15.14 4.86
CA GLY A 154 29.57 -15.96 3.74
C GLY A 154 29.93 -15.23 2.44
N GLY A 155 29.82 -13.90 2.37
CA GLY A 155 30.12 -13.09 1.18
C GLY A 155 29.16 -13.30 -0.01
N VAL A 156 28.05 -14.00 0.18
CA VAL A 156 27.11 -14.40 -0.88
C VAL A 156 26.49 -13.19 -1.58
N VAL A 157 26.03 -12.19 -0.84
CA VAL A 157 25.37 -11.00 -1.44
C VAL A 157 26.30 -10.28 -2.40
N THR A 158 27.56 -10.07 -2.02
CA THR A 158 28.54 -9.38 -2.86
C THR A 158 28.84 -10.18 -4.12
N LYS A 159 29.10 -11.48 -3.98
CA LYS A 159 29.37 -12.36 -5.13
C LYS A 159 28.16 -12.45 -6.07
N PHE A 160 26.97 -12.55 -5.51
CA PHE A 160 25.75 -12.64 -6.30
C PHE A 160 25.50 -11.37 -7.13
N LEU A 161 25.71 -10.19 -6.53
CA LEU A 161 25.63 -8.93 -7.28
C LEU A 161 26.68 -8.85 -8.40
N GLN A 162 27.90 -9.37 -8.17
CA GLN A 162 28.93 -9.43 -9.21
C GLN A 162 28.46 -10.29 -10.39
N ASP A 163 27.94 -11.48 -10.09
CA ASP A 163 27.49 -12.41 -11.12
C ASP A 163 26.31 -11.84 -11.94
N LEU A 164 25.37 -11.18 -11.27
CA LEU A 164 24.26 -10.54 -11.96
C LEU A 164 24.68 -9.37 -12.86
N LEU A 165 25.70 -8.61 -12.45
CA LEU A 165 26.30 -7.53 -13.26
C LEU A 165 27.07 -8.10 -14.46
N ASP A 166 27.89 -9.12 -14.22
CA ASP A 166 28.72 -9.74 -15.25
C ASP A 166 27.89 -10.47 -16.32
N ASP A 167 26.77 -11.08 -15.92
CA ASP A 167 25.82 -11.75 -16.83
C ASP A 167 24.84 -10.76 -17.51
N GLY A 168 24.84 -9.47 -17.15
CA GLY A 168 23.95 -8.46 -17.71
C GLY A 168 22.47 -8.62 -17.29
N GLU A 169 22.21 -9.35 -16.22
CA GLU A 169 20.88 -9.48 -15.63
C GLU A 169 20.39 -8.14 -15.05
N ILE A 170 21.35 -7.30 -14.60
CA ILE A 170 21.13 -5.93 -14.10
C ILE A 170 22.17 -4.97 -14.70
N ASP A 171 21.77 -3.70 -14.87
CA ASP A 171 22.65 -2.62 -15.34
C ASP A 171 23.42 -1.97 -14.17
N GLY A 172 22.91 -2.17 -12.95
CA GLY A 172 23.51 -1.65 -11.75
C GLY A 172 22.89 -2.18 -10.48
N ALA A 173 23.60 -1.99 -9.37
CA ALA A 173 23.13 -2.32 -8.04
C ALA A 173 23.16 -1.09 -7.12
N VAL A 174 22.12 -0.88 -6.34
CA VAL A 174 22.09 0.10 -5.25
C VAL A 174 22.37 -0.63 -3.95
N VAL A 175 23.48 -0.27 -3.33
CA VAL A 175 23.96 -0.87 -2.09
C VAL A 175 24.34 0.21 -1.07
N ILE A 176 24.62 -0.18 0.16
CA ILE A 176 25.07 0.72 1.22
C ILE A 176 26.56 0.53 1.45
N GLY A 177 27.33 1.52 1.06
CA GLY A 177 28.71 1.67 1.43
C GLY A 177 28.88 2.47 2.73
N ALA A 178 30.12 2.73 3.12
CA ALA A 178 30.44 3.57 4.27
C ALA A 178 31.55 4.57 3.93
N ASN A 179 31.37 5.78 4.42
CA ASN A 179 32.44 6.75 4.52
C ASN A 179 32.70 6.99 6.00
N ASN A 180 33.85 6.50 6.49
CA ASN A 180 34.16 6.48 7.92
C ASN A 180 33.02 5.91 8.77
N TRP A 181 32.51 4.72 8.40
CA TRP A 181 31.36 4.03 8.99
C TRP A 181 30.02 4.75 8.86
N LYS A 182 29.99 5.98 8.36
CA LYS A 182 28.73 6.65 8.04
C LYS A 182 28.14 6.01 6.79
N PRO A 183 26.93 5.45 6.86
CA PRO A 183 26.30 4.81 5.71
C PRO A 183 26.08 5.79 4.56
N VAL A 184 26.47 5.40 3.36
CA VAL A 184 26.22 6.13 2.12
C VAL A 184 25.58 5.20 1.10
N SER A 185 24.60 5.70 0.40
CA SER A 185 23.96 4.97 -0.71
C SER A 185 24.85 5.09 -1.95
N VAL A 186 25.20 3.98 -2.57
CA VAL A 186 26.08 3.93 -3.74
C VAL A 186 25.45 3.12 -4.86
N ILE A 187 25.79 3.51 -6.10
CA ILE A 187 25.43 2.79 -7.32
C ILE A 187 26.68 2.11 -7.82
N VAL A 188 26.57 0.82 -8.08
CA VAL A 188 27.63 0.00 -8.67
C VAL A 188 27.15 -0.51 -10.01
N THR A 189 27.93 -0.28 -11.07
CA THR A 189 27.60 -0.64 -12.46
C THR A 189 28.57 -1.67 -13.05
N SER A 190 29.50 -2.16 -12.25
CA SER A 190 30.42 -3.24 -12.63
C SER A 190 30.80 -4.10 -11.42
N SER A 191 31.16 -5.35 -11.63
CA SER A 191 31.58 -6.26 -10.58
C SER A 191 32.81 -5.77 -9.80
N GLU A 192 33.76 -5.10 -10.48
CA GLU A 192 34.91 -4.48 -9.84
C GLU A 192 34.54 -3.32 -8.91
N GLY A 193 33.45 -2.60 -9.22
CA GLY A 193 32.96 -1.46 -8.44
C GLY A 193 32.53 -1.83 -7.02
N LEU A 194 32.12 -3.08 -6.78
CA LEU A 194 31.74 -3.56 -5.45
C LEU A 194 32.88 -3.57 -4.44
N TYR A 195 34.12 -3.63 -4.92
CA TYR A 195 35.32 -3.62 -4.07
C TYR A 195 36.13 -2.32 -4.10
N ASN A 196 36.08 -1.60 -5.22
CA ASN A 196 36.98 -0.46 -5.48
C ASN A 196 36.30 0.89 -5.46
N PHE A 197 35.08 0.98 -4.91
CA PHE A 197 34.33 2.22 -4.89
C PHE A 197 35.02 3.24 -3.97
N ASN A 198 35.98 3.99 -4.51
CA ASN A 198 36.84 4.97 -3.83
C ASN A 198 37.35 4.46 -2.47
N LYS A 199 38.61 4.56 -2.17
CA LYS A 199 39.26 4.07 -0.92
C LYS A 199 38.53 4.33 0.41
N ASN A 200 37.37 5.04 0.38
CA ASN A 200 36.58 5.44 1.52
C ASN A 200 35.15 4.85 1.52
N VAL A 201 34.76 3.97 0.57
CA VAL A 201 33.41 3.41 0.53
C VAL A 201 33.48 1.88 0.49
N ASP A 202 33.43 1.27 1.67
CA ASP A 202 33.43 -0.18 1.82
C ASP A 202 31.97 -0.71 1.79
N THR A 203 31.64 -1.55 0.83
CA THR A 203 30.32 -2.19 0.70
C THR A 203 30.25 -3.57 1.35
N SER A 204 31.39 -4.14 1.74
CA SER A 204 31.54 -5.54 2.20
C SER A 204 31.08 -5.77 3.66
N LYS A 205 30.94 -4.71 4.46
CA LYS A 205 30.67 -4.79 5.91
C LYS A 205 29.34 -4.16 6.30
N SER A 206 28.72 -4.69 7.34
CA SER A 206 27.51 -4.11 7.94
C SER A 206 27.81 -2.83 8.72
N LYS A 207 27.00 -1.79 8.54
CA LYS A 207 27.23 -0.45 9.13
C LYS A 207 26.39 -0.17 10.36
N TYR A 208 25.30 -0.91 10.56
CA TYR A 208 24.34 -0.80 11.69
C TYR A 208 23.73 0.58 11.93
N ALA A 209 24.06 1.58 11.12
CA ALA A 209 23.51 2.91 11.21
C ALA A 209 22.42 3.17 10.14
N ILE A 210 21.65 4.25 10.35
CA ILE A 210 20.59 4.67 9.44
C ILE A 210 21.16 4.99 8.07
N SER A 211 20.60 4.37 7.03
CA SER A 211 21.01 4.51 5.64
C SER A 211 19.89 5.02 4.75
N SER A 212 20.25 5.70 3.67
CA SER A 212 19.34 6.21 2.64
C SER A 212 19.31 5.30 1.41
N LEU A 213 18.25 5.36 0.63
CA LEU A 213 18.12 4.75 -0.70
C LEU A 213 18.09 5.80 -1.82
N GLN A 214 18.60 7.00 -1.57
CA GLN A 214 18.54 8.12 -2.55
C GLN A 214 19.25 7.82 -3.87
N ALA A 215 20.27 6.96 -3.86
CA ALA A 215 20.98 6.53 -5.05
C ALA A 215 20.08 5.87 -6.12
N ILE A 216 18.89 5.42 -5.78
CA ILE A 216 17.91 4.92 -6.76
C ILE A 216 17.51 6.03 -7.75
N ARG A 217 17.40 7.28 -7.31
CA ARG A 217 17.15 8.43 -8.22
C ARG A 217 18.34 8.70 -9.12
N ASP A 218 19.52 8.70 -8.52
CA ASP A 218 20.77 8.94 -9.23
C ASP A 218 20.97 7.87 -10.30
N ALA A 219 20.65 6.60 -10.00
CA ALA A 219 20.64 5.51 -10.98
C ALA A 219 19.73 5.79 -12.19
N GLY A 220 18.54 6.33 -11.94
CA GLY A 220 17.64 6.75 -13.01
C GLY A 220 18.18 7.94 -13.83
N GLU A 221 18.83 8.90 -13.19
CA GLU A 221 19.48 10.03 -13.86
C GLU A 221 20.68 9.58 -14.70
N MET A 222 21.39 8.52 -14.29
CA MET A 222 22.46 7.87 -15.06
C MET A 222 21.92 7.07 -16.26
N GLY A 223 20.61 6.88 -16.36
CA GLY A 223 19.98 6.15 -17.45
C GLY A 223 19.99 4.64 -17.30
N LEU A 224 20.20 4.11 -16.09
CA LEU A 224 20.08 2.68 -15.80
C LEU A 224 18.62 2.24 -15.96
N GLU A 225 18.40 1.10 -16.61
CA GLU A 225 17.05 0.58 -16.88
C GLU A 225 16.62 -0.48 -15.86
N LYS A 226 17.55 -1.38 -15.47
CA LYS A 226 17.30 -2.49 -14.54
C LYS A 226 18.30 -2.47 -13.40
N ILE A 227 17.82 -2.40 -12.18
CA ILE A 227 18.69 -2.40 -10.99
C ILE A 227 18.29 -3.48 -9.98
N ALA A 228 19.30 -3.98 -9.25
CA ALA A 228 19.08 -4.66 -7.99
C ALA A 228 19.25 -3.67 -6.83
N VAL A 229 18.49 -3.86 -5.76
CA VAL A 229 18.59 -3.03 -4.55
C VAL A 229 18.76 -3.94 -3.33
N VAL A 230 19.81 -3.69 -2.54
CA VAL A 230 20.01 -4.35 -1.25
C VAL A 230 19.52 -3.44 -0.14
N GLY A 231 18.60 -3.95 0.70
CA GLY A 231 17.97 -3.13 1.74
C GLY A 231 17.62 -3.91 3.00
N LEU A 232 17.37 -3.14 4.06
CA LEU A 232 16.82 -3.65 5.32
C LEU A 232 15.29 -3.88 5.19
N PRO A 233 14.64 -4.65 6.09
CA PRO A 233 13.22 -4.96 5.99
C PRO A 233 12.31 -3.74 5.74
N CYS A 234 12.53 -2.64 6.46
CA CYS A 234 11.77 -1.41 6.26
C CYS A 234 12.03 -0.73 4.90
N GLN A 235 13.23 -0.89 4.34
CA GLN A 235 13.59 -0.42 3.00
C GLN A 235 12.94 -1.31 1.94
N VAL A 236 13.02 -2.61 2.11
CA VAL A 236 12.37 -3.61 1.25
C VAL A 236 10.87 -3.36 1.16
N ALA A 237 10.19 -3.15 2.29
CA ALA A 237 8.77 -2.83 2.30
C ALA A 237 8.45 -1.55 1.52
N GLY A 238 9.25 -0.50 1.69
CA GLY A 238 9.10 0.73 0.92
C GLY A 238 9.40 0.57 -0.57
N LEU A 239 10.40 -0.24 -0.94
CA LEU A 239 10.74 -0.56 -2.32
C LEU A 239 9.61 -1.32 -3.02
N ARG A 240 8.99 -2.29 -2.35
CA ARG A 240 7.81 -2.97 -2.88
C ARG A 240 6.65 -2.02 -3.07
N ASN A 241 6.43 -1.11 -2.12
CA ASN A 241 5.43 -0.07 -2.31
C ASN A 241 5.72 0.82 -3.53
N ILE A 242 6.99 1.11 -3.83
CA ILE A 242 7.39 1.82 -5.06
C ILE A 242 7.11 0.96 -6.30
N GLN A 243 7.56 -0.29 -6.30
CA GLN A 243 7.47 -1.21 -7.43
C GLN A 243 6.00 -1.48 -7.83
N TYR A 244 5.13 -1.65 -6.84
CA TYR A 244 3.71 -1.89 -7.04
C TYR A 244 2.87 -0.62 -6.99
N HIS A 245 3.49 0.56 -6.78
CA HIS A 245 2.75 1.82 -6.80
C HIS A 245 2.16 2.03 -8.19
N PRO A 246 0.84 2.12 -8.25
CA PRO A 246 0.17 2.13 -9.55
C PRO A 246 0.68 3.22 -10.49
N TYR A 247 1.07 4.39 -10.04
CA TYR A 247 1.59 5.46 -10.90
C TYR A 247 3.03 5.23 -11.38
N ILE A 248 3.91 4.78 -10.48
CA ILE A 248 5.34 4.63 -10.76
C ILE A 248 5.59 3.48 -11.74
N SER A 249 4.85 2.38 -11.60
CA SER A 249 5.00 1.20 -12.45
C SER A 249 4.69 1.43 -13.94
N LYS A 250 3.86 2.43 -14.26
CA LYS A 250 3.36 2.67 -15.63
C LYS A 250 4.00 3.88 -16.31
N HIS A 251 4.42 4.89 -15.56
CA HIS A 251 4.86 6.17 -16.12
C HIS A 251 6.30 6.55 -15.78
N GLY A 252 7.02 5.67 -15.00
CA GLY A 252 8.19 6.16 -14.33
C GLY A 252 7.83 7.42 -13.55
N ALA A 253 8.68 8.02 -12.78
CA ALA A 253 8.33 9.24 -12.05
C ALA A 253 8.26 10.49 -12.97
N GLU A 254 7.59 10.38 -14.11
CA GLU A 254 7.52 11.43 -15.16
C GLU A 254 6.56 12.57 -14.84
N ARG A 255 6.79 13.36 -13.82
CA ARG A 255 6.24 14.74 -13.74
C ARG A 255 6.95 15.55 -12.67
N GLY A 256 8.13 16.04 -12.96
CA GLY A 256 8.73 17.14 -12.21
C GLY A 256 8.09 18.48 -12.62
N ARG A 257 7.93 19.42 -11.69
CA ARG A 257 7.47 20.79 -11.96
C ARG A 257 8.33 21.54 -12.97
N ASN A 258 9.57 21.12 -13.18
CA ASN A 258 10.55 21.76 -14.05
C ASN A 258 10.83 20.97 -15.35
N GLY A 259 9.94 20.06 -15.74
CA GLY A 259 10.11 19.31 -17.00
C GLY A 259 11.25 18.28 -16.99
N LYS A 260 11.91 18.05 -15.86
CA LYS A 260 12.89 16.96 -15.69
C LYS A 260 12.20 15.77 -15.05
N PRO A 261 12.09 14.62 -15.72
CA PRO A 261 11.53 13.41 -15.12
C PRO A 261 12.47 12.89 -14.03
N ALA A 262 11.95 12.63 -12.82
CA ALA A 262 12.64 11.75 -11.90
C ALA A 262 12.44 10.33 -12.40
N LYS A 263 13.36 9.82 -13.21
CA LYS A 263 13.35 8.42 -13.65
C LYS A 263 13.68 7.54 -12.46
N ILE A 264 12.77 6.67 -12.07
CA ILE A 264 13.08 5.54 -11.20
C ILE A 264 13.30 4.34 -12.12
N PRO A 265 14.51 3.72 -12.15
CA PRO A 265 14.75 2.55 -12.95
C PRO A 265 13.85 1.40 -12.50
N LYS A 266 13.65 0.41 -13.36
CA LYS A 266 12.96 -0.82 -12.98
C LYS A 266 13.79 -1.51 -11.89
N ILE A 267 13.19 -1.66 -10.70
CA ILE A 267 13.80 -2.47 -9.65
C ILE A 267 13.55 -3.93 -10.02
N GLU A 268 14.58 -4.57 -10.61
CA GLU A 268 14.46 -5.94 -11.09
C GLU A 268 14.49 -6.92 -9.92
N TYR A 269 15.43 -6.75 -8.98
CA TYR A 269 15.56 -7.58 -7.79
C TYR A 269 15.60 -6.73 -6.52
N ILE A 270 14.93 -7.21 -5.48
CA ILE A 270 14.99 -6.65 -4.13
C ILE A 270 15.59 -7.71 -3.21
N PHE A 271 16.78 -7.44 -2.72
CA PHE A 271 17.49 -8.29 -1.77
C PHE A 271 17.36 -7.72 -0.36
N GLY A 272 16.87 -8.53 0.55
CA GLY A 272 16.68 -8.18 1.95
C GLY A 272 17.83 -8.65 2.83
N LEU A 273 18.19 -7.85 3.82
CA LEU A 273 19.14 -8.26 4.88
C LEU A 273 18.38 -8.47 6.18
N PHE A 274 18.73 -9.52 6.93
CA PHE A 274 18.22 -9.72 8.28
C PHE A 274 18.56 -8.51 9.15
N CYS A 275 17.62 -8.05 9.93
CA CYS A 275 17.78 -6.81 10.69
C CYS A 275 16.99 -6.84 12.01
N THR A 276 17.71 -6.76 13.12
CA THR A 276 17.10 -6.58 14.44
C THR A 276 16.77 -5.12 14.69
N GLU A 277 17.74 -4.23 14.49
CA GLU A 277 17.64 -2.79 14.70
C GLU A 277 18.77 -2.03 14.01
N LYS A 278 18.66 -0.71 13.97
CA LYS A 278 19.69 0.21 13.52
C LYS A 278 19.78 1.42 14.45
N PHE A 279 20.96 2.04 14.47
CA PHE A 279 21.29 3.16 15.34
C PHE A 279 21.38 4.48 14.55
N GLU A 280 21.27 5.59 15.22
CA GLU A 280 21.68 6.87 14.65
C GLU A 280 23.21 6.91 14.60
N TYR A 281 23.78 7.40 13.51
CA TYR A 281 25.24 7.45 13.35
C TYR A 281 25.90 8.28 14.46
N SER A 282 25.26 9.37 14.86
CA SER A 282 25.70 10.22 15.98
C SER A 282 25.80 9.46 17.33
N GLU A 283 24.90 8.50 17.57
CA GLU A 283 24.95 7.68 18.79
C GLU A 283 26.09 6.65 18.73
N LEU A 284 26.35 6.12 17.54
CA LEU A 284 27.48 5.22 17.33
C LEU A 284 28.81 5.94 17.56
N VAL A 285 28.98 7.12 16.97
CA VAL A 285 30.18 7.98 17.18
C VAL A 285 30.37 8.27 18.66
N LYS A 286 29.36 8.72 19.38
CA LYS A 286 29.46 8.97 20.83
C LYS A 286 29.92 7.73 21.62
N LYS A 287 29.50 6.54 21.19
CA LYS A 287 29.91 5.30 21.87
C LYS A 287 31.35 4.95 21.57
N VAL A 288 31.81 5.11 20.32
CA VAL A 288 33.23 4.93 19.95
C VAL A 288 34.09 5.93 20.71
N ASP A 289 33.73 7.22 20.72
CA ASP A 289 34.44 8.26 21.46
C ASP A 289 34.53 7.95 22.97
N SER A 290 33.48 7.34 23.55
CA SER A 290 33.49 6.95 24.96
C SER A 290 34.41 5.79 25.31
N LEU A 291 34.96 5.12 24.31
CA LEU A 291 35.98 4.06 24.45
C LEU A 291 37.38 4.57 24.23
N ASP A 292 37.59 5.88 24.07
CA ASP A 292 38.85 6.52 23.76
C ASP A 292 39.47 6.03 22.44
N ILE A 293 38.65 5.60 21.46
CA ILE A 293 39.06 5.20 20.10
C ILE A 293 38.42 6.11 19.05
N SER A 294 39.09 6.25 17.91
CA SER A 294 38.54 6.98 16.76
C SER A 294 37.70 6.08 15.88
N MET A 295 36.68 6.64 15.22
CA MET A 295 35.97 5.93 14.15
C MET A 295 36.92 5.49 13.01
N ASP A 296 38.05 6.16 12.82
CA ASP A 296 39.09 5.77 11.83
C ASP A 296 39.82 4.49 12.21
N ASP A 297 39.86 4.13 13.49
CA ASP A 297 40.50 2.92 14.00
C ASP A 297 39.57 1.69 13.94
N VAL A 298 38.29 1.90 13.68
CA VAL A 298 37.32 0.82 13.61
C VAL A 298 37.48 0.03 12.31
N VAL A 299 37.70 -1.28 12.41
CA VAL A 299 37.84 -2.18 11.26
C VAL A 299 36.58 -3.04 11.03
N LYS A 300 35.79 -3.31 12.07
CA LYS A 300 34.55 -4.09 11.98
C LYS A 300 33.57 -3.71 13.08
N CYS A 301 32.28 -3.75 12.72
CA CYS A 301 31.19 -3.77 13.69
C CYS A 301 30.40 -5.06 13.54
N ASP A 302 29.96 -5.65 14.65
CA ASP A 302 29.22 -6.90 14.67
C ASP A 302 28.22 -6.94 15.83
N VAL A 303 27.21 -7.81 15.75
CA VAL A 303 26.27 -8.07 16.85
C VAL A 303 26.39 -9.54 17.25
N LYS A 304 26.84 -9.78 18.48
CA LYS A 304 26.95 -11.13 19.04
C LYS A 304 26.14 -11.24 20.34
N GLY A 305 25.06 -11.98 20.31
CA GLY A 305 24.17 -12.11 21.45
C GLY A 305 23.56 -10.76 21.86
N LYS A 306 23.85 -10.30 23.07
CA LYS A 306 23.38 -9.01 23.61
C LYS A 306 24.38 -7.87 23.46
N ASN A 307 25.49 -8.11 22.76
CA ASN A 307 26.55 -7.14 22.63
C ASN A 307 26.70 -6.66 21.18
N PHE A 308 26.92 -5.37 21.03
CA PHE A 308 27.46 -4.73 19.84
C PHE A 308 28.99 -4.71 19.99
N ILE A 309 29.70 -5.29 19.06
CA ILE A 309 31.17 -5.41 19.12
C ILE A 309 31.75 -4.42 18.13
N ILE A 310 32.61 -3.52 18.63
CA ILE A 310 33.45 -2.64 17.83
C ILE A 310 34.82 -3.24 17.82
N SER A 311 35.34 -3.60 16.66
CA SER A 311 36.71 -4.16 16.51
C SER A 311 37.63 -3.13 15.91
N THR A 312 38.84 -3.00 16.50
CA THR A 312 39.99 -2.33 15.91
C THR A 312 40.99 -3.40 15.39
N GLU A 313 42.11 -3.00 14.81
CA GLU A 313 43.17 -3.95 14.44
C GLU A 313 43.74 -4.71 15.64
N SER A 314 43.64 -4.15 16.84
CA SER A 314 44.29 -4.66 18.04
C SER A 314 43.35 -5.32 19.04
N GLU A 315 42.07 -4.89 19.12
CA GLU A 315 41.20 -5.27 20.23
C GLU A 315 39.71 -5.18 19.83
N ASP A 316 38.88 -6.02 20.49
CA ASP A 316 37.41 -6.04 20.40
C ASP A 316 36.81 -5.35 21.63
N TYR A 317 35.89 -4.41 21.41
CA TYR A 317 35.16 -3.65 22.43
C TYR A 317 33.71 -4.09 22.45
N PRO A 318 33.30 -4.98 23.36
CA PRO A 318 31.88 -5.35 23.49
C PRO A 318 31.10 -4.29 24.26
N ILE A 319 30.06 -3.76 23.67
CA ILE A 319 29.14 -2.80 24.27
C ILE A 319 27.76 -3.48 24.39
N SER A 320 27.10 -3.37 25.54
CA SER A 320 25.72 -3.87 25.65
C SER A 320 24.81 -3.15 24.67
N LEU A 321 24.01 -3.89 23.91
CA LEU A 321 22.98 -3.33 23.02
C LEU A 321 21.99 -2.43 23.77
N ALA A 322 21.78 -2.66 25.09
CA ALA A 322 20.95 -1.81 25.93
C ALA A 322 21.53 -0.40 26.14
N ASP A 323 22.85 -0.23 25.95
CA ASP A 323 23.55 1.05 26.15
C ASP A 323 23.63 1.89 24.87
N ILE A 324 23.14 1.35 23.74
CA ILE A 324 23.06 2.08 22.47
C ILE A 324 21.60 2.28 22.13
N LYS A 325 21.19 3.55 21.98
CA LYS A 325 19.82 3.88 21.65
C LYS A 325 19.48 3.48 20.22
N ALA A 326 18.65 2.45 20.08
CA ALA A 326 18.07 2.09 18.79
C ALA A 326 17.19 3.21 18.23
N SER A 327 17.09 3.33 16.92
CA SER A 327 16.13 4.25 16.30
C SER A 327 14.71 3.91 16.74
N SER A 328 13.94 4.90 17.18
CA SER A 328 12.57 4.74 17.66
C SER A 328 11.67 3.98 16.68
N GLY A 329 11.83 4.24 15.38
CA GLY A 329 11.11 3.50 14.34
C GLY A 329 11.45 2.00 14.26
N CYS A 330 12.56 1.55 14.87
CA CYS A 330 12.89 0.12 14.95
C CYS A 330 12.05 -0.61 15.99
N LEU A 331 11.60 0.07 17.05
CA LEU A 331 10.69 -0.49 18.04
C LEU A 331 9.32 -0.80 17.41
N MET A 332 8.93 0.00 16.40
CA MET A 332 7.70 -0.20 15.61
C MET A 332 7.93 -1.08 14.37
N CYS A 333 8.91 -1.99 14.40
CA CYS A 333 9.21 -2.90 13.30
C CYS A 333 9.14 -4.35 13.79
N ARG A 334 8.34 -5.18 13.12
CA ARG A 334 8.19 -6.62 13.43
C ARG A 334 8.90 -7.54 12.42
N ASP A 335 9.26 -7.01 11.24
CA ASP A 335 9.93 -7.78 10.20
C ASP A 335 11.42 -7.93 10.51
N PHE A 336 11.87 -9.17 10.70
CA PHE A 336 13.27 -9.51 10.98
C PHE A 336 14.05 -9.82 9.71
N ASP A 337 13.48 -10.62 8.84
CA ASP A 337 14.18 -11.27 7.74
C ASP A 337 13.72 -10.79 6.36
N ALA A 338 13.17 -9.56 6.31
CA ALA A 338 12.75 -8.89 5.06
C ALA A 338 11.75 -9.71 4.23
N GLU A 339 10.63 -10.05 4.85
CA GLU A 339 9.58 -10.94 4.32
C GLU A 339 9.04 -10.57 2.92
N LEU A 340 9.27 -9.34 2.46
CA LEU A 340 8.85 -8.85 1.14
C LEU A 340 9.99 -8.83 0.10
N ALA A 341 11.18 -9.35 0.40
CA ALA A 341 12.28 -9.43 -0.56
C ALA A 341 12.01 -10.49 -1.66
N ASP A 342 12.80 -10.49 -2.71
CA ASP A 342 12.88 -11.64 -3.62
C ASP A 342 13.75 -12.74 -2.99
N ILE A 343 14.84 -12.31 -2.35
CA ILE A 343 15.73 -13.15 -1.56
C ILE A 343 16.13 -12.39 -0.31
N SER A 344 16.11 -13.04 0.84
CA SER A 344 16.62 -12.49 2.09
C SER A 344 17.92 -13.19 2.51
N PHE A 345 18.83 -12.41 3.09
CA PHE A 345 20.15 -12.88 3.49
C PHE A 345 20.43 -12.54 4.95
N GLY A 346 21.09 -13.44 5.65
CA GLY A 346 21.49 -13.25 7.04
C GLY A 346 22.55 -14.24 7.50
N ASP A 347 22.74 -14.30 8.83
CA ASP A 347 23.67 -15.21 9.50
C ASP A 347 22.99 -16.15 10.50
N LYS A 348 21.66 -16.03 10.68
CA LYS A 348 20.91 -16.90 11.58
C LYS A 348 20.41 -18.13 10.86
N GLY A 349 20.59 -19.29 11.47
CA GLY A 349 20.17 -20.58 10.94
C GLY A 349 21.22 -21.27 10.05
N SER A 350 22.37 -20.63 9.78
CA SER A 350 23.50 -21.20 9.03
C SER A 350 24.73 -21.39 9.92
N PRO A 351 25.66 -22.29 9.56
CA PRO A 351 26.95 -22.42 10.24
C PRO A 351 27.77 -21.12 10.17
N ASP A 352 28.67 -20.92 11.15
CA ASP A 352 29.56 -19.76 11.18
C ASP A 352 30.36 -19.61 9.88
N GLY A 353 30.36 -18.40 9.34
CA GLY A 353 31.03 -18.05 8.08
C GLY A 353 30.27 -18.43 6.81
N PHE A 354 29.02 -18.82 6.94
CA PHE A 354 28.06 -18.97 5.84
C PHE A 354 27.01 -17.87 5.89
N SER A 355 26.32 -17.69 4.78
CA SER A 355 25.15 -16.83 4.69
C SER A 355 23.88 -17.70 4.59
N THR A 356 22.91 -17.42 5.44
CA THR A 356 21.54 -17.93 5.28
C THR A 356 20.88 -17.21 4.13
N ILE A 357 20.13 -17.94 3.33
CA ILE A 357 19.43 -17.49 2.13
C ILE A 357 17.98 -17.94 2.25
N VAL A 358 17.04 -17.01 2.16
CA VAL A 358 15.61 -17.33 2.10
C VAL A 358 15.09 -16.84 0.75
N VAL A 359 14.78 -17.77 -0.15
CA VAL A 359 14.15 -17.49 -1.44
C VAL A 359 12.66 -17.33 -1.24
N ARG A 360 12.09 -16.21 -1.75
CA ARG A 360 10.71 -15.84 -1.47
C ARG A 360 9.83 -15.64 -2.70
N THR A 361 10.43 -15.52 -3.87
CA THR A 361 9.68 -15.35 -5.13
C THR A 361 10.32 -16.22 -6.22
N GLU A 362 9.55 -16.53 -7.27
CA GLU A 362 10.08 -17.27 -8.43
C GLU A 362 11.29 -16.56 -9.06
N LYS A 363 11.32 -15.23 -9.05
CA LYS A 363 12.51 -14.47 -9.49
C LYS A 363 13.74 -14.74 -8.61
N GLY A 364 13.53 -14.97 -7.33
CA GLY A 364 14.59 -15.25 -6.38
C GLY A 364 15.32 -16.58 -6.66
N LYS A 365 14.68 -17.52 -7.33
CA LYS A 365 15.29 -18.81 -7.68
C LYS A 365 16.51 -18.68 -8.63
N ILE A 366 16.71 -17.49 -9.21
CA ILE A 366 17.91 -17.22 -10.03
C ILE A 366 19.21 -17.47 -9.25
N ILE A 367 19.18 -17.42 -7.92
CA ILE A 367 20.36 -17.68 -7.08
C ILE A 367 20.90 -19.10 -7.24
N GLU A 368 20.04 -20.07 -7.57
CA GLU A 368 20.42 -21.47 -7.82
C GLU A 368 21.39 -21.64 -9.00
N LYS A 369 21.38 -20.68 -9.93
CA LYS A 369 22.30 -20.64 -11.09
C LYS A 369 23.75 -20.38 -10.65
N TYR A 370 23.94 -19.70 -9.51
CA TYR A 370 25.23 -19.11 -9.12
C TYR A 370 25.86 -19.77 -7.89
N PHE A 371 25.07 -20.52 -7.10
CA PHE A 371 25.57 -21.10 -5.85
C PHE A 371 25.15 -22.54 -5.65
N ASP A 372 26.05 -23.33 -5.08
CA ASP A 372 25.71 -24.63 -4.51
C ASP A 372 25.00 -24.40 -3.17
N LEU A 373 23.68 -24.62 -3.15
CA LEU A 373 22.82 -24.34 -2.02
C LEU A 373 22.66 -25.56 -1.11
N ASN A 374 22.87 -25.37 0.19
CA ASN A 374 22.63 -26.38 1.22
C ASN A 374 21.28 -26.11 1.89
N THR A 375 20.49 -27.16 2.12
CA THR A 375 19.13 -27.07 2.68
C THR A 375 19.04 -27.29 4.19
N ASP A 376 20.14 -27.67 4.87
CA ASP A 376 20.16 -27.94 6.31
C ASP A 376 20.26 -26.65 7.13
N VAL A 377 19.22 -25.83 7.06
CA VAL A 377 19.09 -24.54 7.76
C VAL A 377 18.34 -24.75 9.08
N ASN A 378 18.88 -24.23 10.17
CA ASN A 378 18.20 -24.20 11.46
C ASN A 378 17.15 -23.06 11.48
N THR A 379 15.94 -23.35 11.04
CA THR A 379 14.85 -22.37 10.98
C THR A 379 14.38 -21.92 12.36
N ASP A 380 14.59 -22.71 13.42
CA ASP A 380 14.22 -22.33 14.80
C ASP A 380 14.96 -21.05 15.26
N GLU A 381 16.19 -20.83 14.79
CA GLU A 381 16.93 -19.60 15.11
C GLU A 381 16.31 -18.37 14.42
N ILE A 382 15.82 -18.53 13.19
CA ILE A 382 15.15 -17.47 12.45
C ILE A 382 13.84 -17.14 13.15
N ASP A 383 13.04 -18.15 13.49
CA ASP A 383 11.75 -18.00 14.16
C ASP A 383 11.90 -17.42 15.56
N PHE A 384 12.97 -17.79 16.28
CA PHE A 384 13.29 -17.14 17.56
C PHE A 384 13.48 -15.63 17.38
N MET A 385 14.21 -15.20 16.35
CA MET A 385 14.45 -13.76 16.09
C MET A 385 13.20 -13.04 15.58
N ARG A 386 12.38 -13.69 14.76
CA ARG A 386 11.04 -13.19 14.35
C ARG A 386 10.17 -12.93 15.58
N ASN A 387 10.07 -13.93 16.47
CA ASN A 387 9.30 -13.85 17.71
C ASN A 387 9.86 -12.82 18.69
N PHE A 388 11.19 -12.71 18.81
CA PHE A 388 11.83 -11.68 19.63
C PHE A 388 11.42 -10.26 19.15
N LYS A 389 11.46 -10.05 17.85
CA LYS A 389 11.12 -8.74 17.27
C LYS A 389 9.62 -8.44 17.39
N LEU A 390 8.77 -9.44 17.22
CA LEU A 390 7.32 -9.32 17.41
C LEU A 390 6.97 -8.96 18.86
N LYS A 391 7.54 -9.65 19.86
CA LYS A 391 7.32 -9.32 21.27
C LYS A 391 7.75 -7.89 21.62
N ARG A 392 8.87 -7.42 21.08
CA ARG A 392 9.36 -6.05 21.28
C ARG A 392 8.40 -5.03 20.65
N PHE A 393 7.91 -5.32 19.46
CA PHE A 393 6.92 -4.50 18.78
C PHE A 393 5.61 -4.40 19.59
N ASN A 394 5.05 -5.51 20.03
CA ASN A 394 3.80 -5.53 20.81
C ASN A 394 3.96 -4.70 22.10
N LYS A 395 5.06 -4.86 22.81
CA LYS A 395 5.35 -4.06 24.02
C LYS A 395 5.42 -2.55 23.73
N GLU A 396 5.98 -2.15 22.59
CA GLU A 396 6.03 -0.73 22.22
C GLU A 396 4.64 -0.20 21.81
N VAL A 397 3.83 -1.01 21.15
CA VAL A 397 2.44 -0.67 20.80
C VAL A 397 1.62 -0.46 22.05
N GLU A 398 1.70 -1.36 23.02
CA GLU A 398 1.04 -1.24 24.33
C GLU A 398 1.47 0.04 25.04
N ARG A 399 2.78 0.28 25.17
CA ARG A 399 3.31 1.51 25.78
C ARG A 399 2.78 2.78 25.11
N ARG A 400 2.72 2.80 23.78
CA ARG A 400 2.20 3.94 23.02
C ARG A 400 0.71 4.13 23.22
N ALA A 401 -0.06 3.04 23.28
CA ALA A 401 -1.49 3.09 23.57
C ALA A 401 -1.76 3.66 24.96
N GLU A 402 -1.03 3.20 25.99
CA GLU A 402 -1.14 3.71 27.37
C GLU A 402 -0.82 5.21 27.47
N ASN A 403 0.12 5.70 26.66
CA ASN A 403 0.53 7.11 26.64
C ASN A 403 -0.26 7.99 25.66
N GLY A 404 -1.23 7.44 24.93
CA GLY A 404 -1.96 8.16 23.88
C GLY A 404 -1.09 8.58 22.68
N GLU A 405 0.05 7.90 22.47
CA GLU A 405 0.95 8.14 21.36
C GLU A 405 0.46 7.44 20.08
N ALA A 406 0.84 7.97 18.91
CA ALA A 406 0.50 7.36 17.63
C ALA A 406 1.12 5.97 17.46
N ASN A 407 0.31 5.01 17.04
CA ASN A 407 0.72 3.65 16.70
C ASN A 407 0.98 3.49 15.21
N SER A 408 1.71 2.43 14.84
CA SER A 408 1.95 2.09 13.44
C SER A 408 0.70 1.47 12.81
N TYR A 409 0.40 1.87 11.57
CA TYR A 409 -0.63 1.23 10.75
C TYR A 409 -0.15 -0.07 10.07
N TYR A 410 0.94 -0.65 10.53
CA TYR A 410 1.62 -1.79 9.90
C TYR A 410 0.75 -3.04 9.78
N TYR A 411 -0.17 -3.29 10.72
CA TYR A 411 -1.05 -4.47 10.69
C TYR A 411 -2.10 -4.45 9.59
N ILE A 412 -2.50 -3.27 9.14
CA ILE A 412 -3.61 -3.12 8.18
C ILE A 412 -3.32 -3.81 6.85
N TRP A 413 -2.05 -3.94 6.47
CA TRP A 413 -1.69 -4.58 5.20
C TRP A 413 -1.52 -6.11 5.30
N ARG A 414 -1.48 -6.66 6.50
CA ARG A 414 -1.44 -8.12 6.70
C ARG A 414 -2.80 -8.76 6.63
N HIS A 415 -3.84 -8.02 6.99
CA HIS A 415 -5.18 -8.54 7.13
C HIS A 415 -6.13 -7.78 6.22
N PRO A 416 -6.58 -8.41 5.13
CA PRO A 416 -7.38 -7.78 4.07
C PRO A 416 -8.69 -7.13 4.49
N GLY A 417 -9.21 -7.42 5.67
CA GLY A 417 -10.41 -6.78 6.22
C GLY A 417 -10.12 -5.68 7.23
N VAL A 418 -8.84 -5.46 7.56
CA VAL A 418 -8.45 -4.46 8.56
C VAL A 418 -8.24 -3.10 7.90
N GLY A 419 -8.90 -2.07 8.40
CA GLY A 419 -8.77 -0.71 7.92
C GLY A 419 -8.46 0.29 9.02
N SER A 420 -7.82 1.43 8.65
CA SER A 420 -7.52 2.50 9.60
C SER A 420 -8.74 3.34 9.93
N ALA A 421 -8.93 3.63 11.22
CA ALA A 421 -9.89 4.60 11.71
C ALA A 421 -9.16 5.90 12.15
N ARG A 422 -9.90 6.88 12.67
CA ARG A 422 -9.31 8.04 13.35
C ARG A 422 -8.80 7.63 14.74
N ASN A 423 -8.01 8.47 15.37
CA ASN A 423 -7.51 8.30 16.74
C ASN A 423 -6.62 7.06 16.93
N ASN A 424 -5.85 6.69 15.90
CA ASN A 424 -4.96 5.52 15.89
C ASN A 424 -5.64 4.17 16.12
N GLN A 425 -6.95 4.13 15.96
CA GLN A 425 -7.73 2.90 16.01
C GLN A 425 -7.88 2.27 14.63
N VAL A 426 -8.32 1.03 14.62
CA VAL A 426 -8.62 0.26 13.42
C VAL A 426 -10.05 -0.28 13.46
N TYR A 427 -10.51 -0.74 12.31
CA TYR A 427 -11.73 -1.54 12.21
C TYR A 427 -11.42 -2.84 11.49
N LEU A 428 -12.11 -3.90 11.88
CA LEU A 428 -12.21 -5.13 11.11
C LEU A 428 -13.52 -5.13 10.35
N ARG A 429 -13.47 -5.47 9.07
CA ARG A 429 -14.66 -5.61 8.23
C ARG A 429 -14.80 -7.05 7.77
N PHE A 430 -15.96 -7.61 8.06
CA PHE A 430 -16.32 -8.95 7.66
C PHE A 430 -16.96 -8.92 6.28
N ARG A 431 -16.58 -9.89 5.44
CA ARG A 431 -17.20 -10.06 4.14
C ARG A 431 -18.67 -10.42 4.36
N THR A 432 -19.55 -9.73 3.65
CA THR A 432 -20.98 -10.05 3.73
C THR A 432 -21.23 -11.42 3.14
N THR A 433 -22.13 -12.14 3.77
CA THR A 433 -22.84 -13.22 3.10
C THR A 433 -23.78 -12.63 2.06
N ILE A 434 -24.11 -13.40 1.04
CA ILE A 434 -24.94 -12.96 -0.07
C ILE A 434 -26.26 -12.37 0.44
N GLY A 435 -26.62 -11.18 -0.07
CA GLY A 435 -27.83 -10.47 0.31
C GLY A 435 -27.89 -9.96 1.75
N GLY A 436 -26.75 -9.95 2.46
CA GLY A 436 -26.69 -9.52 3.86
C GLY A 436 -27.32 -10.49 4.84
N TYR A 437 -27.58 -11.73 4.43
CA TYR A 437 -28.06 -12.78 5.33
C TYR A 437 -26.90 -13.38 6.10
N TYR A 438 -26.97 -13.31 7.41
CA TYR A 438 -25.97 -13.89 8.31
C TYR A 438 -26.55 -15.06 9.07
N ASN A 439 -25.77 -16.15 9.21
CA ASN A 439 -26.10 -17.20 10.16
C ASN A 439 -26.09 -16.60 11.57
N PRO A 440 -27.12 -16.86 12.40
CA PRO A 440 -27.16 -16.39 13.78
C PRO A 440 -25.90 -16.75 14.59
N ASP A 441 -25.32 -17.92 14.39
CA ASP A 441 -24.10 -18.35 15.09
C ASP A 441 -22.91 -17.48 14.72
N VAL A 442 -22.77 -17.10 13.45
CA VAL A 442 -21.74 -16.16 12.97
C VAL A 442 -21.91 -14.78 13.60
N LEU A 443 -23.18 -14.29 13.66
CA LEU A 443 -23.46 -13.00 14.31
C LEU A 443 -23.16 -13.05 15.82
N MET A 444 -23.54 -14.10 16.50
CA MET A 444 -23.22 -14.29 17.93
C MET A 444 -21.70 -14.29 18.14
N ARG A 445 -20.95 -15.01 17.29
CA ARG A 445 -19.48 -15.03 17.37
C ARG A 445 -18.87 -13.65 17.19
N ILE A 446 -19.33 -12.88 16.19
CA ILE A 446 -18.89 -11.49 15.99
C ILE A 446 -19.23 -10.62 17.21
N CYS A 447 -20.43 -10.80 17.80
CA CYS A 447 -20.83 -10.05 19.00
C CYS A 447 -19.96 -10.41 20.21
N GLU A 448 -19.67 -11.68 20.45
CA GLU A 448 -18.83 -12.15 21.55
C GLU A 448 -17.41 -11.56 21.45
N VAL A 449 -16.83 -11.63 20.26
CA VAL A 449 -15.49 -11.05 20.03
C VAL A 449 -15.52 -9.52 20.19
N ALA A 450 -16.53 -8.84 19.65
CA ALA A 450 -16.66 -7.39 19.82
C ALA A 450 -16.81 -6.99 21.29
N ASP A 451 -17.59 -7.74 22.08
CA ASP A 451 -17.77 -7.49 23.53
C ASP A 451 -16.46 -7.75 24.29
N LYS A 452 -15.76 -8.85 24.01
CA LYS A 452 -14.47 -9.18 24.61
C LYS A 452 -13.42 -8.08 24.48
N TYR A 453 -13.39 -7.39 23.34
CA TYR A 453 -12.44 -6.31 23.05
C TYR A 453 -13.05 -4.91 23.20
N ASN A 454 -14.23 -4.78 23.82
CA ASN A 454 -14.95 -3.52 24.00
C ASN A 454 -15.12 -2.72 22.69
N ALA A 455 -15.26 -3.43 21.58
CA ALA A 455 -15.40 -2.87 20.24
C ALA A 455 -16.88 -2.58 19.90
N LYS A 456 -17.11 -1.67 18.96
CA LYS A 456 -18.45 -1.35 18.48
C LYS A 456 -18.75 -2.05 17.17
N ILE A 457 -19.95 -2.60 17.03
CA ILE A 457 -20.43 -3.20 15.79
C ILE A 457 -21.12 -2.14 14.94
N LYS A 458 -20.77 -2.08 13.65
CA LYS A 458 -21.41 -1.21 12.67
C LYS A 458 -21.83 -2.00 11.44
N LEU A 459 -23.09 -1.83 11.06
CA LEU A 459 -23.60 -2.30 9.78
C LEU A 459 -23.27 -1.26 8.69
N THR A 460 -22.64 -1.69 7.62
CA THR A 460 -22.23 -0.79 6.54
C THR A 460 -23.33 -0.65 5.49
N SER A 461 -23.24 0.39 4.65
CA SER A 461 -24.16 0.58 3.51
C SER A 461 -23.96 -0.45 2.37
N ARG A 462 -23.05 -1.38 2.54
CA ARG A 462 -22.77 -2.49 1.61
C ARG A 462 -23.14 -3.85 2.20
N GLU A 463 -24.00 -3.85 3.20
CA GLU A 463 -24.45 -5.07 3.88
C GLU A 463 -23.34 -5.79 4.67
N GLU A 464 -22.13 -5.19 4.76
CA GLU A 464 -21.00 -5.73 5.52
C GLU A 464 -21.09 -5.35 7.00
N ILE A 465 -20.49 -6.15 7.87
CA ILE A 465 -20.34 -5.84 9.29
C ILE A 465 -18.91 -5.33 9.54
N GLU A 466 -18.79 -4.32 10.37
CA GLU A 466 -17.52 -3.85 10.92
C GLU A 466 -17.55 -3.93 12.43
N ILE A 467 -16.47 -4.38 13.05
CA ILE A 467 -16.15 -4.06 14.43
C ILE A 467 -15.16 -2.89 14.44
N GLN A 468 -15.45 -1.88 15.23
CA GLN A 468 -14.75 -0.60 15.26
C GLN A 468 -14.23 -0.27 16.65
N GLU A 469 -13.38 0.76 16.75
CA GLU A 469 -12.75 1.19 18.00
C GLU A 469 -11.82 0.11 18.59
N ILE A 470 -11.14 -0.64 17.70
CA ILE A 470 -10.17 -1.66 18.05
C ILE A 470 -8.81 -0.99 18.23
N ASP A 471 -8.13 -1.30 19.31
CA ASP A 471 -6.74 -0.91 19.49
C ASP A 471 -5.83 -1.76 18.59
N LEU A 472 -4.77 -1.15 18.10
CA LEU A 472 -3.91 -1.79 17.11
C LEU A 472 -3.21 -3.05 17.67
N CYS A 473 -2.95 -3.10 18.98
CA CYS A 473 -2.36 -4.26 19.65
C CYS A 473 -3.27 -5.49 19.66
N ASP A 474 -4.59 -5.30 19.60
CA ASP A 474 -5.57 -6.39 19.69
C ASP A 474 -5.86 -7.05 18.32
N VAL A 475 -5.35 -6.48 17.22
CA VAL A 475 -5.71 -6.92 15.86
C VAL A 475 -5.35 -8.38 15.59
N GLU A 476 -4.14 -8.81 15.94
CA GLU A 476 -3.69 -10.20 15.71
C GLU A 476 -4.51 -11.19 16.55
N ASP A 477 -4.78 -10.84 17.79
CA ASP A 477 -5.59 -11.68 18.67
C ASP A 477 -7.03 -11.76 18.18
N ILE A 478 -7.62 -10.65 17.75
CA ILE A 478 -8.97 -10.62 17.18
C ILE A 478 -9.05 -11.41 15.87
N VAL A 479 -8.05 -11.29 15.00
CA VAL A 479 -8.01 -12.06 13.74
C VAL A 479 -7.89 -13.54 14.06
N GLY A 480 -7.04 -13.93 15.03
CA GLY A 480 -6.89 -15.29 15.50
C GLY A 480 -8.16 -15.92 16.09
N GLU A 481 -9.04 -15.08 16.67
CA GLU A 481 -10.37 -15.56 17.16
C GLU A 481 -11.26 -16.12 16.05
N PHE A 482 -11.00 -15.74 14.79
CA PHE A 482 -11.81 -16.10 13.63
C PHE A 482 -11.10 -17.07 12.66
N GLU A 483 -9.87 -17.53 12.96
CA GLU A 483 -9.12 -18.40 12.04
C GLU A 483 -9.81 -19.74 11.77
N ASP A 484 -10.49 -20.29 12.78
CA ASP A 484 -11.19 -21.57 12.68
C ASP A 484 -12.70 -21.40 12.36
N ASP A 485 -13.17 -20.17 12.20
CA ASP A 485 -14.56 -19.86 11.97
C ASP A 485 -14.85 -19.68 10.47
N GLU A 486 -16.07 -19.94 10.01
CA GLU A 486 -16.53 -19.61 8.65
C GLU A 486 -16.64 -18.09 8.39
N VAL A 487 -16.11 -17.28 9.30
CA VAL A 487 -16.16 -15.81 9.24
C VAL A 487 -15.03 -15.31 8.36
N LEU A 488 -15.39 -14.70 7.22
CA LEU A 488 -14.40 -14.16 6.30
C LEU A 488 -14.10 -12.70 6.63
N ILE A 489 -12.85 -12.40 6.97
CA ILE A 489 -12.34 -11.03 7.14
C ILE A 489 -11.81 -10.47 5.81
N ASN A 490 -11.69 -11.29 4.78
CA ASN A 490 -11.05 -10.98 3.50
C ASN A 490 -12.01 -10.34 2.49
N GLY A 491 -11.46 -9.69 1.46
CA GLY A 491 -12.19 -9.31 0.24
C GLY A 491 -13.00 -8.01 0.29
N THR A 492 -12.98 -7.28 1.40
CA THR A 492 -13.79 -6.06 1.57
C THR A 492 -13.05 -4.77 1.21
N GLU A 493 -11.72 -4.77 1.22
CA GLU A 493 -10.86 -3.62 0.92
C GLU A 493 -9.83 -3.95 -0.18
N GLY A 494 -9.20 -2.96 -0.76
CA GLY A 494 -8.15 -3.15 -1.75
C GLY A 494 -8.61 -3.13 -3.22
N PRO A 495 -7.71 -3.38 -4.16
CA PRO A 495 -7.93 -3.41 -5.61
C PRO A 495 -8.32 -4.82 -6.06
N LEU A 496 -9.54 -5.20 -5.75
CA LEU A 496 -10.09 -6.52 -6.04
C LEU A 496 -11.58 -6.43 -6.35
N PHE A 497 -12.13 -7.54 -6.79
CA PHE A 497 -13.56 -7.76 -6.91
C PHE A 497 -14.15 -7.85 -5.50
N ARG A 498 -14.93 -6.82 -5.14
CA ARG A 498 -15.49 -6.64 -3.80
C ARG A 498 -16.74 -7.48 -3.59
N SER A 499 -17.09 -7.70 -2.32
CA SER A 499 -18.35 -8.34 -1.93
C SER A 499 -19.55 -7.78 -2.71
N ILE A 500 -20.48 -8.65 -3.09
CA ILE A 500 -21.66 -8.33 -3.90
C ILE A 500 -22.81 -7.94 -2.99
N MET A 501 -23.45 -6.81 -3.27
CA MET A 501 -24.71 -6.44 -2.64
C MET A 501 -25.87 -7.08 -3.40
N ALA A 502 -26.83 -7.69 -2.71
CA ALA A 502 -28.00 -8.28 -3.33
C ALA A 502 -29.27 -7.97 -2.53
N CYS A 503 -30.32 -7.48 -3.17
CA CYS A 503 -31.59 -7.29 -2.49
C CYS A 503 -32.29 -8.65 -2.29
N PRO A 504 -33.38 -8.73 -1.48
CA PRO A 504 -34.09 -10.00 -1.21
C PRO A 504 -34.62 -10.78 -2.43
N GLY A 505 -34.61 -10.19 -3.63
CA GLY A 505 -35.02 -10.87 -4.86
C GLY A 505 -36.40 -11.45 -4.89
N SER A 506 -36.68 -12.38 -5.82
CA SER A 506 -37.99 -13.04 -5.97
C SER A 506 -38.27 -14.06 -4.87
N GLU A 507 -37.25 -14.49 -4.14
CA GLU A 507 -37.40 -15.45 -3.05
C GLU A 507 -38.19 -14.84 -1.86
N HIS A 508 -37.90 -13.58 -1.51
CA HIS A 508 -38.46 -12.94 -0.32
C HIS A 508 -39.21 -11.63 -0.60
N CYS A 509 -39.19 -11.12 -1.83
CA CYS A 509 -39.83 -9.86 -2.18
C CYS A 509 -40.95 -10.03 -3.20
N ASN A 510 -42.19 -9.61 -2.87
CA ASN A 510 -43.36 -9.66 -3.76
C ASN A 510 -43.19 -8.85 -5.07
N LEU A 511 -42.18 -7.99 -5.16
CA LEU A 511 -41.87 -7.21 -6.36
C LEU A 511 -40.68 -7.79 -7.14
N GLY A 512 -39.99 -8.79 -6.58
CA GLY A 512 -38.86 -9.45 -7.22
C GLY A 512 -39.29 -10.17 -8.51
N LEU A 513 -38.56 -9.95 -9.58
CA LEU A 513 -38.74 -10.60 -10.87
C LEU A 513 -37.70 -11.72 -11.09
N VAL A 514 -36.59 -11.65 -10.40
CA VAL A 514 -35.47 -12.59 -10.50
C VAL A 514 -34.92 -12.92 -9.11
N ASP A 515 -34.35 -14.11 -8.98
CA ASP A 515 -33.62 -14.53 -7.80
C ASP A 515 -32.24 -13.84 -7.79
N THR A 516 -32.03 -12.98 -6.83
CA THR A 516 -30.81 -12.19 -6.70
C THR A 516 -29.75 -12.90 -5.89
N ASN A 517 -30.17 -13.74 -4.95
CA ASN A 517 -29.25 -14.47 -4.07
C ASN A 517 -28.56 -15.58 -4.85
N GLU A 518 -29.31 -16.42 -5.57
CA GLU A 518 -28.76 -17.46 -6.43
C GLU A 518 -27.74 -16.87 -7.44
N LEU A 519 -28.12 -15.76 -8.11
CA LEU A 519 -27.23 -15.11 -9.07
C LEU A 519 -25.96 -14.54 -8.42
N ALA A 520 -26.09 -13.97 -7.21
CA ALA A 520 -24.96 -13.43 -6.49
C ALA A 520 -24.02 -14.53 -5.99
N GLU A 521 -24.54 -15.66 -5.52
CA GLU A 521 -23.76 -16.82 -5.09
C GLU A 521 -22.92 -17.40 -6.25
N GLU A 522 -23.54 -17.56 -7.42
CA GLU A 522 -22.83 -18.05 -8.61
C GLU A 522 -21.69 -17.11 -9.03
N ILE A 523 -21.91 -15.79 -8.98
CA ILE A 523 -20.89 -14.79 -9.30
C ILE A 523 -19.81 -14.76 -8.22
N GLU A 524 -20.20 -14.76 -6.94
CA GLU A 524 -19.27 -14.75 -5.81
C GLU A 524 -18.30 -15.92 -5.86
N LYS A 525 -18.82 -17.13 -6.14
CA LYS A 525 -17.99 -18.34 -6.28
C LYS A 525 -16.89 -18.21 -7.33
N ASN A 526 -17.12 -17.45 -8.39
CA ASN A 526 -16.19 -17.35 -9.51
C ASN A 526 -15.30 -16.09 -9.45
N TYR A 527 -15.76 -15.03 -8.76
CA TYR A 527 -15.10 -13.72 -8.80
C TYR A 527 -14.64 -13.22 -7.44
N ALA A 528 -15.00 -13.88 -6.34
CA ALA A 528 -14.58 -13.45 -5.02
C ALA A 528 -13.07 -13.20 -4.98
N GLU A 529 -12.68 -12.01 -4.50
CA GLU A 529 -11.30 -11.60 -4.32
C GLU A 529 -10.41 -11.58 -5.57
N LYS A 530 -10.97 -11.83 -6.78
CA LYS A 530 -10.17 -11.70 -8.01
C LYS A 530 -9.45 -10.36 -8.04
N PRO A 531 -8.14 -10.33 -8.29
CA PRO A 531 -7.38 -9.09 -8.38
C PRO A 531 -7.92 -8.19 -9.49
N ALA A 532 -8.09 -6.92 -9.19
CA ALA A 532 -8.46 -5.89 -10.15
C ALA A 532 -7.44 -4.74 -10.13
N ASN A 533 -7.36 -3.96 -11.19
CA ASN A 533 -6.47 -2.79 -11.21
C ASN A 533 -6.85 -1.74 -10.16
N TYR A 534 -8.12 -1.64 -9.83
CA TYR A 534 -8.64 -0.97 -8.66
C TYR A 534 -9.93 -1.66 -8.21
N LYS A 535 -10.59 -1.17 -7.14
CA LYS A 535 -11.81 -1.79 -6.61
C LYS A 535 -12.89 -1.93 -7.67
N PHE A 536 -13.41 -3.13 -7.83
CA PHE A 536 -14.55 -3.44 -8.67
C PHE A 536 -15.75 -3.76 -7.78
N LYS A 537 -16.81 -2.99 -7.89
CA LYS A 537 -17.98 -3.10 -7.03
C LYS A 537 -19.18 -3.57 -7.83
N MET A 538 -19.95 -4.47 -7.24
CA MET A 538 -21.13 -5.04 -7.86
C MET A 538 -22.37 -4.92 -6.98
N GLY A 539 -23.55 -4.89 -7.60
CA GLY A 539 -24.83 -4.92 -6.91
C GLY A 539 -25.91 -5.52 -7.79
N ILE A 540 -26.83 -6.27 -7.17
CA ILE A 540 -27.91 -6.98 -7.85
C ILE A 540 -29.25 -6.61 -7.21
N THR A 541 -30.25 -6.25 -8.03
CA THR A 541 -31.63 -6.03 -7.58
C THR A 541 -32.60 -6.83 -8.39
N GLY A 542 -33.63 -7.37 -7.72
CA GLY A 542 -34.63 -8.26 -8.32
C GLY A 542 -35.61 -7.57 -9.21
N CYS A 543 -35.72 -6.23 -9.17
CA CYS A 543 -36.73 -5.48 -9.96
C CYS A 543 -36.32 -4.01 -10.15
N PRO A 544 -37.00 -3.25 -11.01
CA PRO A 544 -36.72 -1.84 -11.31
C PRO A 544 -36.88 -0.84 -10.14
N ASN A 545 -37.32 -1.26 -8.96
CA ASN A 545 -37.29 -0.40 -7.76
C ASN A 545 -35.86 -0.03 -7.33
N ARG A 546 -34.87 -0.88 -7.67
CA ARG A 546 -33.47 -0.60 -7.41
C ARG A 546 -33.22 -0.18 -5.96
N CYS A 547 -33.60 -1.02 -5.00
CA CYS A 547 -33.41 -0.76 -3.56
C CYS A 547 -31.94 -0.60 -3.16
N LEU A 548 -31.01 -1.10 -3.98
CA LEU A 548 -29.58 -0.91 -3.89
C LEU A 548 -29.05 -0.03 -5.02
N ALA A 549 -27.84 0.49 -4.85
CA ALA A 549 -27.20 1.44 -5.77
C ALA A 549 -26.65 0.79 -7.07
N VAL A 550 -27.45 -0.02 -7.76
CA VAL A 550 -27.01 -0.78 -8.94
C VAL A 550 -26.63 0.07 -10.15
N THR A 551 -27.24 1.26 -10.29
CA THR A 551 -26.91 2.17 -11.41
C THR A 551 -25.64 2.97 -11.22
N THR A 552 -25.11 3.02 -9.99
CA THR A 552 -23.94 3.80 -9.60
C THR A 552 -22.84 2.91 -9.00
N THR A 553 -22.79 1.67 -9.41
CA THR A 553 -21.74 0.70 -9.11
C THR A 553 -21.00 0.30 -10.40
N ASP A 554 -19.82 -0.33 -10.31
CA ASP A 554 -19.03 -0.66 -11.50
C ASP A 554 -19.78 -1.62 -12.42
N PHE A 555 -20.48 -2.59 -11.84
CA PHE A 555 -21.37 -3.50 -12.57
C PHE A 555 -22.65 -3.71 -11.75
N GLY A 556 -23.78 -3.30 -12.30
CA GLY A 556 -25.09 -3.44 -11.66
C GLY A 556 -26.02 -4.34 -12.46
N ILE A 557 -26.81 -5.15 -11.79
CA ILE A 557 -27.81 -6.04 -12.38
C ILE A 557 -29.17 -5.71 -11.82
N ASN A 558 -30.17 -5.72 -12.68
CA ASN A 558 -31.57 -5.45 -12.31
C ASN A 558 -32.51 -6.35 -13.12
N GLY A 559 -33.39 -7.09 -12.44
CA GLY A 559 -34.43 -7.87 -13.10
C GLY A 559 -35.47 -6.96 -13.80
N VAL A 560 -35.86 -7.31 -15.02
CA VAL A 560 -36.82 -6.54 -15.82
C VAL A 560 -37.83 -7.45 -16.55
N LYS A 561 -39.04 -6.96 -16.67
CA LYS A 561 -40.14 -7.60 -17.42
C LYS A 561 -40.93 -6.53 -18.18
N THR A 562 -40.59 -6.33 -19.45
CA THR A 562 -41.15 -5.27 -20.30
C THR A 562 -42.43 -5.75 -20.96
N PRO A 563 -43.56 -4.98 -20.87
CA PRO A 563 -44.80 -5.37 -21.47
C PRO A 563 -44.90 -5.08 -22.96
N GLU A 564 -45.81 -5.77 -23.63
CA GLU A 564 -46.36 -5.39 -24.95
C GLU A 564 -47.88 -5.33 -24.87
N THR A 565 -48.52 -4.70 -25.87
CA THR A 565 -49.98 -4.68 -26.01
C THR A 565 -50.35 -5.61 -27.15
N LYS A 566 -51.23 -6.58 -26.88
CA LYS A 566 -51.78 -7.54 -27.85
C LYS A 566 -53.05 -7.00 -28.50
N GLU A 567 -53.44 -7.62 -29.60
CA GLU A 567 -54.62 -7.21 -30.40
C GLU A 567 -55.97 -7.28 -29.65
N ASN A 568 -56.07 -8.16 -28.65
CA ASN A 568 -57.28 -8.32 -27.81
C ASN A 568 -57.44 -7.25 -26.72
N CYS A 569 -56.69 -6.17 -26.79
CA CYS A 569 -56.86 -5.03 -25.90
C CYS A 569 -58.22 -4.31 -26.18
N ASN A 570 -58.92 -3.95 -25.12
CA ASN A 570 -60.19 -3.24 -25.20
C ASN A 570 -60.17 -1.84 -24.58
N GLY A 571 -59.00 -1.30 -24.31
CA GLY A 571 -58.83 0.06 -23.78
C GLY A 571 -59.32 0.27 -22.35
N CYS A 572 -59.48 -0.77 -21.51
CA CYS A 572 -60.10 -0.68 -20.19
C CYS A 572 -59.34 0.17 -19.15
N GLY A 573 -58.11 0.64 -19.41
CA GLY A 573 -57.34 1.56 -18.56
C GLY A 573 -56.59 0.94 -17.40
N ARG A 574 -56.88 -0.30 -16.98
CA ARG A 574 -56.23 -0.92 -15.80
C ARG A 574 -54.72 -0.90 -15.81
N CYS A 575 -54.09 -1.09 -16.96
CA CYS A 575 -52.62 -1.06 -17.10
C CYS A 575 -52.05 0.35 -16.94
N GLN A 576 -52.79 1.38 -17.31
CA GLN A 576 -52.44 2.79 -17.10
C GLN A 576 -52.53 3.13 -15.60
N ASP A 577 -53.61 2.72 -14.91
CA ASP A 577 -53.82 3.01 -13.48
C ASP A 577 -52.70 2.46 -12.56
N VAL A 578 -52.13 1.31 -12.91
CA VAL A 578 -51.06 0.68 -12.11
C VAL A 578 -49.67 1.15 -12.49
N CYS A 579 -49.53 1.93 -13.55
CA CYS A 579 -48.25 2.41 -14.03
C CYS A 579 -47.71 3.58 -13.19
N LYS A 580 -46.74 3.34 -12.34
CA LYS A 580 -46.15 4.36 -11.42
C LYS A 580 -45.26 5.39 -12.11
N VAL A 581 -44.90 5.15 -13.38
CA VAL A 581 -44.03 6.04 -14.18
C VAL A 581 -44.78 6.62 -15.40
N ASP A 582 -46.10 6.50 -15.46
CA ASP A 582 -46.98 7.04 -16.52
C ASP A 582 -46.53 6.65 -17.94
N ALA A 583 -45.96 5.43 -18.08
CA ALA A 583 -45.47 4.91 -19.35
C ALA A 583 -46.57 4.37 -20.26
N ILE A 584 -47.85 4.33 -19.82
CA ILE A 584 -48.97 3.73 -20.56
C ILE A 584 -50.06 4.75 -20.72
N GLU A 585 -50.50 4.96 -21.94
CA GLU A 585 -51.64 5.82 -22.31
C GLU A 585 -52.70 4.97 -23.06
N VAL A 586 -53.94 5.11 -22.66
CA VAL A 586 -55.07 4.47 -23.39
C VAL A 586 -55.58 5.42 -24.48
N ARG A 587 -55.65 4.90 -25.70
CA ARG A 587 -56.20 5.62 -26.86
C ARG A 587 -57.22 4.72 -27.59
N GLY A 588 -58.50 5.07 -27.48
CA GLY A 588 -59.60 4.25 -28.02
C GLY A 588 -59.60 2.85 -27.38
N ASP A 589 -59.63 1.81 -28.17
CA ASP A 589 -59.71 0.42 -27.73
C ASP A 589 -58.35 -0.21 -27.48
N THR A 590 -57.27 0.58 -27.41
CA THR A 590 -55.92 0.06 -27.19
C THR A 590 -55.12 0.89 -26.18
N SER A 591 -54.09 0.34 -25.66
CA SER A 591 -53.14 1.02 -24.79
C SER A 591 -51.74 1.08 -25.43
N ILE A 592 -51.18 2.29 -25.47
CA ILE A 592 -49.87 2.58 -26.05
C ILE A 592 -48.83 2.64 -24.91
N ILE A 593 -47.68 2.00 -25.11
CA ILE A 593 -46.59 1.97 -24.17
C ILE A 593 -45.47 2.88 -24.66
N ASN A 594 -45.09 3.86 -23.85
CA ASN A 594 -43.86 4.64 -24.07
C ASN A 594 -42.68 3.90 -23.48
N TYR A 595 -41.96 3.19 -24.33
CA TYR A 595 -40.76 2.44 -23.93
C TYR A 595 -39.59 3.32 -23.47
N GLY A 596 -39.61 4.61 -23.78
CA GLY A 596 -38.56 5.55 -23.33
C GLY A 596 -38.64 5.84 -21.83
N ILE A 597 -39.83 5.68 -21.21
CA ILE A 597 -40.01 5.87 -19.77
C ILE A 597 -40.46 4.60 -19.04
N CYS A 598 -40.81 3.53 -19.76
CA CYS A 598 -41.15 2.24 -19.18
C CYS A 598 -39.92 1.62 -18.50
N VAL A 599 -40.02 1.37 -17.20
CA VAL A 599 -38.91 0.78 -16.41
C VAL A 599 -38.87 -0.76 -16.45
N GLY A 600 -39.85 -1.40 -17.10
CA GLY A 600 -39.90 -2.87 -17.19
C GLY A 600 -40.26 -3.57 -15.87
N CYS A 601 -41.19 -3.02 -15.07
CA CYS A 601 -41.59 -3.61 -13.79
C CYS A 601 -42.65 -4.72 -13.92
N GLY A 602 -43.23 -4.92 -15.08
CA GLY A 602 -44.21 -5.98 -15.36
C GLY A 602 -45.60 -5.86 -14.70
N LYS A 603 -45.83 -4.85 -13.83
CA LYS A 603 -47.10 -4.72 -13.05
C LYS A 603 -48.36 -4.65 -13.92
N CYS A 604 -48.25 -3.98 -15.06
CA CYS A 604 -49.36 -3.85 -16.01
C CYS A 604 -49.74 -5.18 -16.67
N ILE A 605 -48.82 -6.15 -16.74
CA ILE A 605 -49.09 -7.49 -17.28
C ILE A 605 -50.07 -8.23 -16.35
N GLY A 606 -49.72 -8.33 -15.06
CA GLY A 606 -50.60 -8.99 -14.07
C GLY A 606 -51.88 -8.24 -13.75
N ALA A 607 -51.94 -6.93 -14.05
CA ALA A 607 -53.15 -6.14 -13.84
C ALA A 607 -54.16 -6.21 -15.01
N CYS A 608 -53.82 -6.81 -16.14
CA CYS A 608 -54.66 -6.84 -17.33
C CYS A 608 -55.72 -7.95 -17.23
N PRO A 609 -57.00 -7.63 -17.11
CA PRO A 609 -58.05 -8.63 -16.93
C PRO A 609 -58.32 -9.47 -18.18
N ASN A 610 -57.87 -8.99 -19.36
CA ASN A 610 -58.08 -9.61 -20.63
C ASN A 610 -56.86 -10.30 -21.21
N ASP A 611 -55.80 -10.48 -20.43
CA ASP A 611 -54.49 -10.98 -20.89
C ASP A 611 -53.94 -10.29 -22.17
N ALA A 612 -54.38 -9.03 -22.38
CA ALA A 612 -54.02 -8.20 -23.52
C ALA A 612 -52.63 -7.53 -23.33
N LYS A 613 -52.02 -7.68 -22.14
CA LYS A 613 -50.64 -7.31 -21.91
C LYS A 613 -49.74 -8.55 -21.94
N GLY A 614 -48.96 -8.67 -23.00
CA GLY A 614 -47.94 -9.70 -23.14
C GLY A 614 -46.59 -9.29 -22.57
N VAL A 615 -45.63 -10.21 -22.62
CA VAL A 615 -44.24 -9.99 -22.29
C VAL A 615 -43.45 -9.80 -23.57
N LYS A 616 -42.98 -8.57 -23.79
CA LYS A 616 -42.07 -8.23 -24.91
C LYS A 616 -40.62 -8.69 -24.63
N PHE A 617 -40.17 -8.45 -23.40
CA PHE A 617 -38.86 -8.84 -22.96
C PHE A 617 -38.89 -9.19 -21.46
N GLU A 618 -38.29 -10.30 -21.10
CA GLU A 618 -38.06 -10.72 -19.72
C GLU A 618 -36.58 -11.12 -19.58
N GLY A 619 -35.92 -10.67 -18.53
CA GLY A 619 -34.50 -10.87 -18.31
C GLY A 619 -33.88 -9.84 -17.39
N TYR A 620 -32.76 -9.31 -17.77
CA TYR A 620 -31.93 -8.45 -16.93
C TYR A 620 -31.57 -7.15 -17.66
N SER A 621 -31.47 -6.08 -16.89
CA SER A 621 -30.87 -4.82 -17.30
C SER A 621 -29.55 -4.67 -16.56
N LEU A 622 -28.45 -4.56 -17.30
CA LEU A 622 -27.10 -4.40 -16.77
C LEU A 622 -26.68 -2.94 -16.84
N TYR A 623 -26.03 -2.45 -15.79
CA TYR A 623 -25.48 -1.10 -15.71
C TYR A 623 -23.96 -1.20 -15.57
N ILE A 624 -23.22 -0.77 -16.58
CA ILE A 624 -21.77 -0.94 -16.69
C ILE A 624 -21.08 0.41 -16.56
N GLY A 625 -20.12 0.54 -15.65
CA GLY A 625 -19.34 1.76 -15.45
C GLY A 625 -20.04 2.81 -14.59
N GLY A 626 -20.95 2.41 -13.71
CA GLY A 626 -21.51 3.32 -12.72
C GLY A 626 -20.52 3.65 -11.60
N LYS A 627 -20.69 4.82 -10.99
CA LYS A 627 -19.88 5.29 -9.87
C LYS A 627 -20.66 6.26 -8.99
N GLY A 628 -20.73 5.97 -7.70
CA GLY A 628 -21.20 6.90 -6.67
C GLY A 628 -20.05 7.73 -6.07
N GLY A 629 -20.39 8.71 -5.24
CA GLY A 629 -19.45 9.55 -4.50
C GLY A 629 -19.44 11.01 -4.95
N ARG A 630 -18.28 11.69 -4.90
CA ARG A 630 -18.15 13.13 -5.24
C ARG A 630 -18.60 13.47 -6.67
N GLU A 631 -18.40 12.55 -7.59
CA GLU A 631 -18.92 12.58 -8.95
C GLU A 631 -19.78 11.35 -9.12
N THR A 632 -21.06 11.52 -9.37
CA THR A 632 -22.00 10.44 -9.63
C THR A 632 -22.07 10.19 -11.12
N ILE A 633 -21.78 8.96 -11.54
CA ILE A 633 -21.87 8.51 -12.93
C ILE A 633 -22.86 7.34 -12.95
N ILE A 634 -23.85 7.42 -13.81
CA ILE A 634 -24.79 6.32 -14.05
C ILE A 634 -24.16 5.39 -15.08
N GLY A 635 -24.19 4.09 -14.82
CA GLY A 635 -23.64 3.09 -15.74
C GLY A 635 -24.40 3.01 -17.06
N HIS A 636 -23.71 2.63 -18.12
CA HIS A 636 -24.31 2.37 -19.44
C HIS A 636 -25.24 1.17 -19.34
N GLN A 637 -26.47 1.34 -19.80
CA GLN A 637 -27.48 0.30 -19.72
C GLN A 637 -27.43 -0.62 -20.94
N VAL A 638 -27.28 -1.91 -20.70
CA VAL A 638 -27.42 -2.98 -21.69
C VAL A 638 -28.37 -4.05 -21.15
N TYR A 639 -28.85 -4.94 -22.00
CA TYR A 639 -29.79 -5.98 -21.61
C TYR A 639 -29.21 -7.35 -21.82
N ALA A 640 -29.53 -8.29 -20.93
CA ALA A 640 -29.21 -9.70 -21.02
C ALA A 640 -30.50 -10.52 -20.85
N LYS A 641 -30.67 -11.56 -21.63
CA LYS A 641 -31.87 -12.41 -21.58
C LYS A 641 -31.67 -13.61 -20.66
N THR A 642 -30.42 -14.06 -20.55
CA THR A 642 -30.04 -15.26 -19.77
C THR A 642 -28.96 -14.95 -18.75
N LYS A 643 -28.76 -15.83 -17.77
CA LYS A 643 -27.66 -15.77 -16.82
C LYS A 643 -26.30 -15.90 -17.54
N SER A 644 -26.21 -16.76 -18.58
CA SER A 644 -24.98 -16.91 -19.38
C SER A 644 -24.55 -15.58 -19.99
N GLU A 645 -25.48 -14.84 -20.61
CA GLU A 645 -25.18 -13.51 -21.17
C GLU A 645 -24.70 -12.49 -20.13
N ILE A 646 -25.14 -12.64 -18.86
CA ILE A 646 -24.63 -11.83 -17.74
C ILE A 646 -23.17 -12.21 -17.49
N TYR A 647 -22.87 -13.49 -17.35
CA TYR A 647 -21.51 -13.97 -17.05
C TYR A 647 -20.52 -13.61 -18.17
N ASP A 648 -20.89 -13.84 -19.41
CA ASP A 648 -20.07 -13.46 -20.57
C ASP A 648 -19.82 -11.93 -20.59
N THR A 649 -20.83 -11.14 -20.24
CA THR A 649 -20.69 -9.68 -20.18
C THR A 649 -19.81 -9.24 -19.01
N LEU A 650 -20.00 -9.85 -17.84
CA LEU A 650 -19.20 -9.53 -16.64
C LEU A 650 -17.74 -9.88 -16.85
N GLU A 651 -17.45 -11.09 -17.38
CA GLU A 651 -16.09 -11.54 -17.68
C GLU A 651 -15.42 -10.58 -18.66
N ALA A 652 -16.06 -10.31 -19.79
CA ALA A 652 -15.50 -9.42 -20.80
C ALA A 652 -15.28 -7.99 -20.28
N VAL A 653 -16.21 -7.43 -19.50
CA VAL A 653 -16.07 -6.10 -18.90
C VAL A 653 -14.94 -6.08 -17.88
N PHE A 654 -14.82 -7.12 -17.06
CA PHE A 654 -13.80 -7.19 -16.02
C PHE A 654 -12.39 -7.28 -16.61
N GLU A 655 -12.21 -8.14 -17.60
CA GLU A 655 -10.92 -8.33 -18.27
C GLU A 655 -10.50 -7.11 -19.11
N VAL A 656 -11.43 -6.56 -19.91
CA VAL A 656 -11.17 -5.33 -20.68
C VAL A 656 -10.89 -4.13 -19.75
N TYR A 657 -11.56 -4.05 -18.61
CA TYR A 657 -11.25 -3.04 -17.60
C TYR A 657 -9.84 -3.22 -17.04
N ASN A 658 -9.43 -4.44 -16.69
CA ASN A 658 -8.09 -4.69 -16.18
C ASN A 658 -7.00 -4.43 -17.23
N ASP A 659 -7.29 -4.70 -18.51
CA ASP A 659 -6.36 -4.38 -19.59
C ASP A 659 -6.21 -2.88 -19.84
N LEU A 660 -7.32 -2.16 -19.90
CA LEU A 660 -7.34 -0.76 -20.31
C LEU A 660 -7.15 0.25 -19.18
N SER A 661 -7.50 -0.11 -17.94
CA SER A 661 -7.46 0.84 -16.83
C SER A 661 -6.05 1.24 -16.45
N ILE A 662 -5.88 2.51 -16.14
CA ILE A 662 -4.60 3.05 -15.68
C ILE A 662 -4.46 2.75 -14.19
N LYS A 663 -3.85 1.61 -13.87
CA LYS A 663 -3.59 1.12 -12.51
C LYS A 663 -2.99 2.17 -11.56
N PRO A 664 -2.06 3.05 -12.02
CA PRO A 664 -1.47 4.15 -11.28
C PRO A 664 -2.43 5.21 -10.76
N GLN A 665 -3.50 5.45 -11.49
CA GLN A 665 -4.45 6.52 -11.15
C GLN A 665 -5.58 6.02 -10.25
N LYS A 666 -5.54 4.77 -9.79
CA LYS A 666 -6.65 4.11 -9.10
C LYS A 666 -7.94 4.33 -9.87
N GLU A 667 -7.85 4.11 -11.19
CA GLU A 667 -8.88 4.45 -12.14
C GLU A 667 -10.05 3.46 -12.00
N ARG A 668 -11.23 3.98 -11.73
CA ARG A 668 -12.47 3.20 -11.67
C ARG A 668 -12.96 2.89 -13.09
N LEU A 669 -13.72 1.80 -13.26
CA LEU A 669 -14.33 1.42 -14.54
C LEU A 669 -15.01 2.62 -15.24
N ALA A 670 -15.81 3.40 -14.52
CA ALA A 670 -16.46 4.61 -15.06
C ALA A 670 -15.46 5.60 -15.70
N HIS A 671 -14.30 5.78 -15.10
CA HIS A 671 -13.29 6.70 -15.61
C HIS A 671 -12.51 6.09 -16.77
N THR A 672 -12.28 4.78 -16.75
CA THR A 672 -11.69 4.04 -17.87
C THR A 672 -12.55 4.18 -19.12
N ILE A 673 -13.86 3.95 -18.99
CA ILE A 673 -14.82 4.12 -20.09
C ILE A 673 -14.79 5.56 -20.60
N LYS A 674 -14.91 6.56 -19.71
CA LYS A 674 -14.87 7.98 -20.07
C LYS A 674 -13.58 8.40 -20.78
N ARG A 675 -12.43 7.83 -20.41
CA ARG A 675 -11.14 8.15 -21.03
C ARG A 675 -10.92 7.45 -22.35
N VAL A 676 -11.30 6.20 -22.45
CA VAL A 676 -11.15 5.40 -23.68
C VAL A 676 -12.18 5.82 -24.72
N GLY A 677 -13.37 6.21 -24.29
CA GLY A 677 -14.54 6.46 -25.10
C GLY A 677 -15.52 5.27 -25.03
N ASP A 678 -16.80 5.57 -24.90
CA ASP A 678 -17.85 4.56 -24.72
C ASP A 678 -17.82 3.53 -25.85
N LEU A 679 -17.82 4.02 -27.10
CA LEU A 679 -17.85 3.14 -28.26
C LEU A 679 -16.62 2.22 -28.33
N ASP A 680 -15.44 2.74 -28.10
CA ASP A 680 -14.19 1.99 -28.17
C ASP A 680 -14.12 0.96 -27.04
N PHE A 681 -14.55 1.31 -25.84
CA PHE A 681 -14.60 0.37 -24.72
C PHE A 681 -15.55 -0.78 -25.00
N PHE A 682 -16.78 -0.51 -25.40
CA PHE A 682 -17.77 -1.56 -25.65
C PHE A 682 -17.45 -2.39 -26.92
N ASN A 683 -16.80 -1.83 -27.92
CA ASN A 683 -16.28 -2.60 -29.05
C ASN A 683 -15.24 -3.64 -28.59
N LYS A 684 -14.35 -3.27 -27.66
CA LYS A 684 -13.38 -4.22 -27.09
C LYS A 684 -14.04 -5.28 -26.22
N VAL A 685 -15.09 -4.93 -25.49
CA VAL A 685 -15.88 -5.91 -24.74
C VAL A 685 -16.52 -6.94 -25.69
N GLU A 686 -17.11 -6.49 -26.78
CA GLU A 686 -17.70 -7.41 -27.79
C GLU A 686 -16.64 -8.19 -28.56
N GLU A 687 -15.46 -7.63 -28.78
CA GLU A 687 -14.30 -8.34 -29.36
C GLU A 687 -13.81 -9.44 -28.41
N TYR A 688 -13.69 -9.13 -27.11
CA TYR A 688 -13.29 -10.12 -26.10
C TYR A 688 -14.27 -11.30 -26.06
N LYS A 689 -15.60 -11.01 -26.02
CA LYS A 689 -16.62 -12.06 -26.05
C LYS A 689 -16.48 -12.99 -27.26
N ARG A 690 -16.31 -12.43 -28.46
CA ARG A 690 -16.17 -13.23 -29.69
C ARG A 690 -14.93 -14.13 -29.72
N ASN A 691 -13.85 -13.69 -29.04
CA ASN A 691 -12.57 -14.39 -29.12
C ASN A 691 -12.34 -15.38 -27.98
N ASN A 692 -13.03 -15.23 -26.86
CA ASN A 692 -12.71 -15.94 -25.62
C ASN A 692 -13.90 -16.67 -24.99
N LEU A 693 -15.14 -16.30 -25.34
CA LEU A 693 -16.39 -16.87 -24.79
C LEU A 693 -17.29 -17.43 -25.91
#